data_ee45e83c8cb93a77a4e9658508af4387
#
_entry.id   ee45e83c8cb93a77a4e9658508af4387
#
_cell.length_a   1.000
_cell.length_b   1.000
_cell.length_c   1.000
_cell.angle_alpha   90.00
_cell.angle_beta   90.00
_cell.angle_gamma   90.00
#
_symmetry.space_group_name_H-M   'P 1'
#
loop_
_entity.id
_entity.type
_entity.pdbx_description
1 polymer ?
#
loop_
_entity_poly.entity_id
_entity_poly.type
_entity_poly.pdbx_seq_one_letter_code
_entity_poly.pdbx_strand_id
1 'polypeptide(L)'
;MNDDKAKPKLSIREKLPANTVKIEDPRYEIFYPNISGYCDGIGYYRNYMYNGALIDTFNDEKNPVRYKIIYHDDTHKRIDCMRLTLLYPRAKLGGIFTSLPYGIVKKSVPGIGATTLALNQPRDTIIVLPTKKLAYQKYLRGYNKERTSNRFLYVGSDIPEEKCKSPTDEQIRSYIAEKRTGTFPYKKILVVADSLGRVMEQIKYIKEEPTRFVRKKLEEYAEKLKHDPSLPPLNIPITKLHEPQMDWYIMVDEIDTFQSDGKFREAMENVIDYYLEFPPIKRCLVSATIRPFTHPQLKEEPLLEINYEHPKQRPVDVIRTNNMHREVADTLIRYRERYPNDKIVVAYNSIRSINTVIRLLPIELQADCSVACSSQSQAMVGKYYRSLHSGKLATPITFITSTYFVGVDIEERFHLLTVSDPRRIQTLLSPERMYQISGRCRDELGLLSETIIYAFYKPKTPAEAIPLEEYERKAEILSQFANSSEDIQKSCENVLPANFADVKDAIVERSKHSVFGSQPISIIRRNIHGKVVPAYLNIDALGEYQQLCTETYATQSSFLDALATTCKICAYRDPIPDKFQKDEIQKDIEKENSENQRNAIIQYVQSSIDELLRAKSQGPITDDVLDRMIRKPRDNRHGRTFLKRVKELYPYVSLDKLIDILTPRLTKSGINWNAVWYRNLRRSIFFACLADDHPFRILLRDYFPQESRMTSDEIREKMNAVLINIQARELKSNREAIKLYHCFFEEKRSHNKTNFRTVGAVRDMGFEPLQRIIATTTINRILELM
;
A
#
# COMPACT_ATOMS: atom_id res chain seq x y z
N MET A 1 33.66 51.00 6.08
CA MET A 1 34.20 50.13 7.12
C MET A 1 33.56 48.77 6.90
N ASN A 2 34.32 47.93 6.23
CA ASN A 2 33.85 46.56 5.88
C ASN A 2 34.10 45.70 7.12
N ASP A 3 33.05 45.41 7.85
CA ASP A 3 33.05 44.29 8.79
C ASP A 3 32.93 42.99 7.98
N ASP A 4 34.04 42.57 7.40
CA ASP A 4 34.25 41.20 6.96
C ASP A 4 34.37 40.32 8.19
N LYS A 5 33.24 40.07 8.86
CA LYS A 5 33.16 38.97 9.82
C LYS A 5 33.44 37.70 9.03
N ALA A 6 34.61 37.16 9.22
CA ALA A 6 35.09 35.95 8.60
C ALA A 6 33.98 34.88 8.64
N LYS A 7 33.46 34.54 7.48
CA LYS A 7 32.37 33.57 7.35
C LYS A 7 32.85 32.24 7.90
N PRO A 8 32.09 31.56 8.76
CA PRO A 8 32.53 30.36 9.49
C PRO A 8 32.93 29.18 8.61
N LYS A 9 32.48 29.16 7.37
CA LYS A 9 32.70 28.11 6.40
C LYS A 9 34.16 27.76 6.08
N LEU A 10 34.98 28.76 5.79
CA LEU A 10 36.39 28.56 5.44
C LEU A 10 37.16 27.98 6.61
N SER A 11 36.88 28.46 7.81
CA SER A 11 37.52 27.95 9.00
C SER A 11 37.19 26.50 9.30
N ILE A 12 35.97 26.07 9.06
CA ILE A 12 35.57 24.66 9.22
C ILE A 12 36.31 23.77 8.23
N ARG A 13 36.36 24.19 6.96
CA ARG A 13 36.96 23.38 5.89
C ARG A 13 38.47 23.16 6.12
N GLU A 14 39.15 24.14 6.66
CA GLU A 14 40.60 24.09 6.86
C GLU A 14 40.99 23.39 8.17
N LYS A 15 40.14 23.41 9.16
CA LYS A 15 40.46 22.97 10.53
C LYS A 15 39.93 21.58 10.88
N LEU A 16 39.05 20.98 10.03
CA LEU A 16 38.56 19.65 10.29
C LEU A 16 39.67 18.61 10.13
N PRO A 17 39.81 17.68 11.07
CA PRO A 17 40.68 16.53 10.90
C PRO A 17 40.32 15.76 9.65
N ALA A 18 41.34 15.37 8.87
CA ALA A 18 41.11 14.75 7.55
C ALA A 18 40.31 13.44 7.57
N ASN A 19 40.34 12.75 8.68
CA ASN A 19 39.70 11.42 8.86
C ASN A 19 38.40 11.46 9.62
N THR A 20 37.91 12.62 10.08
CA THR A 20 36.68 12.71 10.87
C THR A 20 35.49 13.22 10.07
N VAL A 21 35.44 14.49 9.77
CA VAL A 21 34.39 15.12 8.96
C VAL A 21 35.02 16.05 7.94
N LYS A 22 34.57 15.95 6.68
CA LYS A 22 34.95 16.85 5.61
C LYS A 22 33.75 17.46 4.96
N ILE A 23 33.80 18.77 4.72
CA ILE A 23 32.82 19.47 3.89
C ILE A 23 33.34 19.52 2.47
N GLU A 24 32.65 18.87 1.55
CA GLU A 24 33.08 18.73 0.16
C GLU A 24 32.49 19.80 -0.76
N ASP A 25 31.32 20.34 -0.43
CA ASP A 25 30.68 21.36 -1.24
C ASP A 25 31.27 22.74 -0.97
N PRO A 26 31.91 23.43 -1.94
CA PRO A 26 32.44 24.78 -1.77
C PRO A 26 31.37 25.83 -1.46
N ARG A 27 30.11 25.54 -1.75
CA ARG A 27 28.99 26.44 -1.48
C ARG A 27 28.48 26.37 -0.04
N TYR A 28 28.96 25.45 0.78
CA TYR A 28 28.61 25.39 2.18
C TYR A 28 28.91 26.70 2.95
N GLU A 29 29.58 27.58 2.27
CA GLU A 29 29.90 28.92 2.75
C GLU A 29 28.69 29.74 3.12
N ILE A 30 27.59 29.54 2.43
CA ILE A 30 26.31 30.13 2.75
C ILE A 30 25.82 29.48 4.02
N PHE A 31 25.51 30.27 5.01
CA PHE A 31 24.98 29.74 6.27
C PHE A 31 23.63 29.07 6.07
N TYR A 32 23.52 27.87 6.56
CA TYR A 32 22.34 27.04 6.40
C TYR A 32 21.55 26.94 7.71
N PRO A 33 20.28 27.31 7.71
CA PRO A 33 19.49 27.36 8.92
C PRO A 33 19.24 25.99 9.57
N ASN A 34 19.40 24.91 8.81
CA ASN A 34 19.19 23.55 9.30
C ASN A 34 20.43 22.94 9.96
N ILE A 35 21.57 23.63 9.90
CA ILE A 35 22.81 23.19 10.53
C ILE A 35 23.20 24.23 11.55
N SER A 36 23.30 23.82 12.79
CA SER A 36 23.80 24.64 13.88
C SER A 36 24.75 23.84 14.72
N GLY A 37 25.73 24.51 15.31
CA GLY A 37 26.71 23.91 16.17
C GLY A 37 27.57 24.98 16.85
N TYR A 38 28.53 24.58 17.63
CA TYR A 38 29.50 25.48 18.21
C TYR A 38 30.90 25.16 17.71
N CYS A 39 31.75 26.17 17.69
CA CYS A 39 33.15 26.04 17.36
C CYS A 39 33.95 26.00 18.66
N ASP A 40 34.78 24.97 18.86
CA ASP A 40 35.70 24.96 20.00
C ASP A 40 36.81 25.99 19.83
N GLY A 41 37.62 26.17 20.85
CA GLY A 41 38.70 27.15 20.84
C GLY A 41 39.77 26.97 19.76
N ILE A 42 39.79 25.85 19.07
CA ILE A 42 40.67 25.54 17.94
C ILE A 42 39.96 25.64 16.59
N GLY A 43 38.69 26.00 16.57
CA GLY A 43 37.92 26.27 15.37
C GLY A 43 37.26 25.07 14.73
N TYR A 44 37.10 23.96 15.45
CA TYR A 44 36.28 22.82 14.99
C TYR A 44 34.84 22.98 15.42
N TYR A 45 33.94 22.63 14.53
CA TYR A 45 32.55 22.48 14.91
C TYR A 45 32.33 21.09 15.50
N ARG A 46 31.65 21.05 16.64
CA ARG A 46 31.26 19.81 17.34
C ARG A 46 29.78 19.83 17.60
N ASN A 47 29.19 18.62 17.74
CA ASN A 47 27.79 18.47 18.11
C ASN A 47 26.83 19.24 17.19
N TYR A 48 26.97 19.04 15.89
CA TYR A 48 26.10 19.67 14.91
C TYR A 48 24.66 19.25 15.09
N MET A 49 23.77 20.22 15.00
CA MET A 49 22.33 19.96 14.87
C MET A 49 21.94 19.98 13.40
N TYR A 50 21.37 18.88 12.94
CA TYR A 50 20.77 18.79 11.62
C TYR A 50 19.31 18.35 11.77
N ASN A 51 18.37 19.19 11.29
CA ASN A 51 16.94 18.91 11.38
C ASN A 51 16.48 18.40 12.75
N GLY A 52 16.92 19.04 13.81
CA GLY A 52 16.57 18.69 15.19
C GLY A 52 17.29 17.47 15.78
N ALA A 53 18.20 16.83 15.05
CA ALA A 53 19.02 15.74 15.55
C ALA A 53 20.47 16.18 15.76
N LEU A 54 21.03 15.83 16.91
CA LEU A 54 22.42 16.12 17.22
C LEU A 54 23.34 15.19 16.42
N ILE A 55 24.28 15.76 15.68
CA ILE A 55 25.35 15.05 15.00
C ILE A 55 26.63 15.20 15.84
N ASP A 56 27.04 14.13 16.49
CA ASP A 56 28.31 14.05 17.19
C ASP A 56 29.31 13.26 16.36
N THR A 57 29.90 13.94 15.38
CA THR A 57 30.81 13.32 14.42
C THR A 57 32.26 13.56 14.66
N PHE A 58 32.59 14.57 15.46
CA PHE A 58 33.99 15.00 15.66
C PHE A 58 34.72 14.17 16.70
N ASN A 59 33.99 13.54 17.61
CA ASN A 59 34.58 12.75 18.68
C ASN A 59 34.47 11.24 18.44
N ASP A 60 33.84 10.80 17.36
CA ASP A 60 33.70 9.39 17.06
C ASP A 60 34.70 8.94 15.98
N GLU A 61 35.90 8.61 16.44
CA GLU A 61 36.91 8.02 15.53
C GLU A 61 36.50 6.70 14.91
N LYS A 62 35.47 6.01 15.48
CA LYS A 62 34.97 4.74 14.97
C LYS A 62 34.01 4.92 13.81
N ASN A 63 33.36 6.08 13.70
CA ASN A 63 32.37 6.37 12.68
C ASN A 63 32.59 7.73 12.00
N PRO A 64 33.76 7.99 11.43
CA PRO A 64 34.00 9.24 10.73
C PRO A 64 33.02 9.37 9.56
N VAL A 65 32.52 10.58 9.36
CA VAL A 65 31.60 10.89 8.25
C VAL A 65 32.13 12.05 7.42
N ARG A 66 31.77 12.03 6.16
CA ARG A 66 31.97 13.13 5.25
C ARG A 66 30.59 13.66 4.86
N TYR A 67 30.34 14.93 4.95
CA TYR A 67 29.06 15.48 4.55
C TYR A 67 29.20 16.54 3.45
N LYS A 68 28.23 16.51 2.56
CA LYS A 68 28.09 17.45 1.47
C LYS A 68 26.69 18.05 1.53
N ILE A 69 26.62 19.38 1.43
CA ILE A 69 25.36 20.09 1.35
C ILE A 69 25.05 20.29 -0.12
N ILE A 70 23.90 19.83 -0.54
CA ILE A 70 23.41 19.90 -1.90
C ILE A 70 22.24 20.86 -1.93
N TYR A 71 22.31 21.84 -2.84
CA TYR A 71 21.19 22.72 -3.09
C TYR A 71 20.19 22.04 -4.03
N HIS A 72 18.92 22.23 -3.78
CA HIS A 72 17.96 22.08 -4.84
C HIS A 72 18.18 23.18 -5.87
N ASP A 73 18.04 22.77 -7.07
CA ASP A 73 18.27 23.49 -8.30
C ASP A 73 17.95 25.00 -8.32
N ASP A 74 17.76 25.56 -9.47
CA ASP A 74 17.65 26.97 -9.79
C ASP A 74 16.64 27.84 -9.03
N THR A 75 15.79 27.27 -8.18
CA THR A 75 14.87 28.05 -7.33
C THR A 75 15.52 28.60 -6.06
N HIS A 76 16.71 28.17 -5.72
CA HIS A 76 17.71 28.79 -4.82
C HIS A 76 17.27 29.17 -3.42
N LYS A 77 16.13 28.76 -2.95
CA LYS A 77 15.57 29.36 -1.73
C LYS A 77 15.86 28.59 -0.46
N ARG A 78 16.27 27.33 -0.54
CA ARG A 78 16.46 26.46 0.62
C ARG A 78 17.51 25.41 0.36
N ILE A 79 18.23 25.04 1.41
CA ILE A 79 18.98 23.80 1.41
C ILE A 79 18.08 22.75 1.97
N ASP A 80 17.62 21.93 1.08
CA ASP A 80 16.69 20.89 1.40
C ASP A 80 17.35 19.51 1.38
N CYS A 81 18.58 19.41 0.91
CA CYS A 81 19.32 18.16 0.82
C CYS A 81 20.70 18.24 1.49
N MET A 82 20.94 17.29 2.38
CA MET A 82 22.26 17.02 2.95
C MET A 82 22.65 15.58 2.66
N ARG A 83 23.87 15.38 2.19
CA ARG A 83 24.43 14.05 1.96
C ARG A 83 25.51 13.74 3.00
N LEU A 84 25.33 12.64 3.74
CA LEU A 84 26.33 12.08 4.63
C LEU A 84 26.95 10.85 3.97
N THR A 85 28.30 10.82 3.94
CA THR A 85 29.04 9.66 3.47
C THR A 85 29.75 9.01 4.66
N LEU A 86 29.36 7.78 4.96
CA LEU A 86 29.96 6.99 6.02
C LEU A 86 31.24 6.33 5.49
N LEU A 87 32.34 6.58 6.15
CA LEU A 87 33.65 6.09 5.69
C LEU A 87 33.89 4.63 6.05
N TYR A 88 33.27 4.12 7.12
CA TYR A 88 33.36 2.73 7.52
C TYR A 88 32.18 1.90 7.02
N PRO A 89 32.43 0.73 6.40
CA PRO A 89 31.38 -0.09 5.80
C PRO A 89 30.32 -0.62 6.77
N ARG A 90 30.58 -0.59 8.07
CA ARG A 90 29.69 -1.10 9.12
C ARG A 90 29.13 -0.01 10.05
N ALA A 91 29.41 1.26 9.77
CA ALA A 91 28.89 2.36 10.56
C ALA A 91 27.35 2.32 10.64
N LYS A 92 26.80 2.64 11.80
CA LYS A 92 25.37 2.67 12.06
C LYS A 92 24.92 4.07 12.45
N LEU A 93 23.66 4.41 12.17
CA LEU A 93 23.12 5.74 12.50
C LEU A 93 23.20 6.09 13.99
N GLY A 94 23.06 5.12 14.88
CA GLY A 94 23.20 5.33 16.32
C GLY A 94 24.60 5.73 16.79
N GLY A 95 25.64 5.58 15.96
CA GLY A 95 26.98 6.09 16.21
C GLY A 95 27.18 7.53 15.73
N ILE A 96 26.19 8.10 15.01
CA ILE A 96 26.27 9.45 14.44
C ILE A 96 25.23 10.36 15.07
N PHE A 97 24.00 9.84 15.19
CA PHE A 97 22.86 10.58 15.73
C PHE A 97 22.43 10.02 17.08
N THR A 98 22.13 10.89 18.01
CA THR A 98 21.45 10.55 19.28
C THR A 98 19.94 10.39 19.10
N SER A 99 19.37 11.07 18.09
CA SER A 99 17.98 11.03 17.71
C SER A 99 17.84 11.10 16.19
N LEU A 100 16.74 10.60 15.67
CA LEU A 100 16.43 10.74 14.24
C LEU A 100 16.23 12.22 13.89
N PRO A 101 16.80 12.69 12.78
CA PRO A 101 16.46 14.01 12.21
C PRO A 101 15.01 14.01 11.73
N TYR A 102 14.42 15.19 11.58
CA TYR A 102 13.12 15.36 10.95
C TYR A 102 13.25 15.43 9.42
N GLY A 103 12.13 15.27 8.72
CA GLY A 103 12.09 15.26 7.26
C GLY A 103 12.31 13.86 6.65
N ILE A 104 12.92 13.78 5.48
CA ILE A 104 13.13 12.52 4.76
C ILE A 104 14.55 12.01 5.00
N VAL A 105 14.68 10.78 5.50
CA VAL A 105 15.98 10.10 5.67
C VAL A 105 16.08 8.96 4.66
N LYS A 106 16.79 9.23 3.57
CA LYS A 106 17.10 8.24 2.53
C LYS A 106 18.40 7.54 2.87
N LYS A 107 18.28 6.34 3.43
CA LYS A 107 19.43 5.48 3.72
C LYS A 107 19.73 4.62 2.50
N SER A 108 20.85 4.80 1.85
CA SER A 108 21.19 4.05 0.61
C SER A 108 21.45 2.55 0.84
N VAL A 109 21.53 2.12 2.08
CA VAL A 109 21.78 0.72 2.44
C VAL A 109 20.73 0.22 3.44
N PRO A 110 20.09 -0.94 3.21
CA PRO A 110 19.24 -1.59 4.19
C PRO A 110 20.01 -1.93 5.47
N GLY A 111 19.37 -1.79 6.64
CA GLY A 111 19.97 -2.25 7.90
C GLY A 111 20.95 -1.28 8.58
N ILE A 112 21.01 -0.05 8.16
CA ILE A 112 21.87 0.99 8.78
C ILE A 112 21.44 1.39 10.20
N GLY A 113 20.26 0.96 10.69
CA GLY A 113 19.85 1.07 12.08
C GLY A 113 18.88 2.22 12.39
N ALA A 114 18.14 2.75 11.43
CA ALA A 114 17.18 3.83 11.66
C ALA A 114 16.07 3.45 12.66
N THR A 115 15.43 2.28 12.49
CA THR A 115 14.43 1.78 13.44
C THR A 115 15.05 1.56 14.83
N THR A 116 16.29 1.06 14.92
CA THR A 116 17.00 0.88 16.18
C THR A 116 17.23 2.24 16.86
N LEU A 117 17.62 3.25 16.10
CA LEU A 117 17.77 4.61 16.62
C LEU A 117 16.43 5.16 17.13
N ALA A 118 15.33 4.97 16.38
CA ALA A 118 13.99 5.38 16.80
C ALA A 118 13.55 4.74 18.13
N LEU A 119 13.85 3.44 18.31
CA LEU A 119 13.55 2.71 19.54
C LEU A 119 14.35 3.24 20.74
N ASN A 120 15.59 3.71 20.53
CA ASN A 120 16.50 4.12 21.58
C ASN A 120 16.55 5.64 21.83
N GLN A 121 16.01 6.45 20.90
CA GLN A 121 16.08 7.92 21.06
C GLN A 121 15.33 8.43 22.29
N PRO A 122 15.81 9.52 22.93
CA PRO A 122 15.27 10.06 24.20
C PRO A 122 14.03 10.93 23.96
N ARG A 123 12.98 10.40 23.34
CA ARG A 123 11.69 11.07 23.14
C ARG A 123 10.57 10.03 22.90
N ASP A 124 9.35 10.40 23.22
CA ASP A 124 8.17 9.60 22.93
C ASP A 124 8.01 9.47 21.42
N THR A 125 7.86 8.23 20.92
CA THR A 125 7.93 7.98 19.49
C THR A 125 6.83 7.03 19.03
N ILE A 126 6.13 7.42 17.96
CA ILE A 126 5.23 6.57 17.19
C ILE A 126 6.02 6.09 15.97
N ILE A 127 6.19 4.79 15.83
CA ILE A 127 6.88 4.14 14.71
C ILE A 127 5.83 3.44 13.86
N VAL A 128 5.54 3.98 12.70
CA VAL A 128 4.56 3.45 11.76
C VAL A 128 5.27 2.49 10.82
N LEU A 129 4.73 1.30 10.68
CA LEU A 129 5.32 0.21 9.91
C LEU A 129 4.31 -0.37 8.91
N PRO A 130 4.75 -0.79 7.70
CA PRO A 130 3.82 -1.21 6.65
C PRO A 130 3.11 -2.54 6.94
N THR A 131 3.69 -3.44 7.73
CA THR A 131 3.13 -4.76 7.97
C THR A 131 3.12 -5.16 9.45
N LYS A 132 2.13 -5.98 9.85
CA LYS A 132 2.01 -6.47 11.23
C LYS A 132 3.20 -7.34 11.66
N LYS A 133 3.73 -8.17 10.76
CA LYS A 133 4.88 -9.02 11.06
C LYS A 133 6.13 -8.20 11.36
N LEU A 134 6.39 -7.17 10.57
CA LEU A 134 7.49 -6.25 10.83
C LEU A 134 7.32 -5.49 12.15
N ALA A 135 6.14 -4.92 12.38
CA ALA A 135 5.86 -4.16 13.59
C ALA A 135 6.07 -5.04 14.85
N TYR A 136 5.57 -6.25 14.82
CA TYR A 136 5.72 -7.19 15.92
C TYR A 136 7.18 -7.64 16.12
N GLN A 137 7.90 -7.96 15.06
CA GLN A 137 9.32 -8.31 15.14
C GLN A 137 10.15 -7.17 15.77
N LYS A 138 9.88 -5.92 15.39
CA LYS A 138 10.56 -4.76 15.99
C LYS A 138 10.13 -4.53 17.43
N TYR A 139 8.86 -4.76 17.74
CA TYR A 139 8.37 -4.73 19.12
C TYR A 139 9.11 -5.75 19.99
N LEU A 140 9.20 -7.01 19.56
CA LEU A 140 9.91 -8.05 20.31
C LEU A 140 11.40 -7.74 20.52
N ARG A 141 12.07 -7.15 19.53
CA ARG A 141 13.48 -6.71 19.69
C ARG A 141 13.64 -5.67 20.78
N GLY A 142 12.74 -4.71 20.85
CA GLY A 142 12.74 -3.70 21.91
C GLY A 142 12.42 -4.34 23.25
N TYR A 143 11.33 -5.11 23.32
CA TYR A 143 10.85 -5.75 24.55
C TYR A 143 11.85 -6.74 25.15
N ASN A 144 12.38 -7.65 24.33
CA ASN A 144 13.31 -8.69 24.81
C ASN A 144 14.66 -8.12 25.30
N LYS A 145 15.10 -7.00 24.75
CA LYS A 145 16.35 -6.34 25.15
C LYS A 145 16.27 -5.76 26.56
N GLU A 146 15.08 -5.30 26.97
CA GLU A 146 14.89 -4.59 28.24
C GLU A 146 14.19 -5.41 29.33
N ARG A 147 13.69 -6.61 29.00
CA ARG A 147 13.05 -7.65 29.86
C ARG A 147 11.94 -7.22 30.83
N THR A 148 11.69 -5.96 31.08
CA THR A 148 10.79 -5.49 32.14
C THR A 148 9.94 -4.28 31.79
N SER A 149 10.03 -3.73 30.58
CA SER A 149 9.45 -2.42 30.39
C SER A 149 8.13 -2.43 29.64
N ASN A 150 7.12 -1.87 30.27
CA ASN A 150 5.91 -1.33 29.62
C ASN A 150 6.25 -0.20 28.62
N ARG A 151 7.53 -0.03 28.26
CA ARG A 151 8.01 1.03 27.38
C ARG A 151 7.53 0.91 25.96
N PHE A 152 7.30 -0.32 25.51
CA PHE A 152 6.90 -0.64 24.15
C PHE A 152 5.44 -1.05 24.08
N LEU A 153 4.69 -0.52 23.13
CA LEU A 153 3.33 -0.95 22.81
C LEU A 153 3.24 -1.32 21.33
N TYR A 154 2.79 -2.54 21.04
CA TYR A 154 2.41 -2.95 19.70
C TYR A 154 0.94 -2.63 19.45
N VAL A 155 0.62 -1.94 18.35
CA VAL A 155 -0.75 -1.65 17.91
C VAL A 155 -0.95 -2.14 16.48
N GLY A 156 -1.73 -3.21 16.35
CA GLY A 156 -2.02 -3.84 15.06
C GLY A 156 -3.16 -4.84 15.21
N SER A 157 -3.39 -5.67 14.20
CA SER A 157 -4.32 -6.79 14.33
C SER A 157 -3.67 -7.93 15.12
N ASP A 158 -4.50 -8.82 15.64
CA ASP A 158 -4.04 -10.04 16.34
C ASP A 158 -3.06 -10.86 15.49
N ILE A 159 -2.12 -11.49 16.16
CA ILE A 159 -1.17 -12.44 15.60
C ILE A 159 -1.31 -13.75 16.35
N PRO A 160 -2.27 -14.63 15.96
CA PRO A 160 -2.58 -15.85 16.69
C PRO A 160 -1.38 -16.79 16.85
N GLU A 161 -0.53 -16.87 15.81
CA GLU A 161 0.67 -17.73 15.81
C GLU A 161 1.67 -17.32 16.90
N GLU A 162 1.67 -16.04 17.28
CA GLU A 162 2.53 -15.46 18.32
C GLU A 162 1.80 -15.23 19.65
N LYS A 163 0.54 -15.67 19.75
CA LYS A 163 -0.35 -15.42 20.89
C LYS A 163 -0.44 -13.94 21.28
N CYS A 164 -0.21 -13.05 20.31
CA CYS A 164 -0.28 -11.61 20.51
C CYS A 164 -1.68 -11.09 20.16
N LYS A 165 -2.32 -10.43 21.13
CA LYS A 165 -3.60 -9.75 20.94
C LYS A 165 -3.39 -8.25 20.70
N SER A 166 -4.21 -7.66 19.85
CA SER A 166 -4.28 -6.22 19.68
C SER A 166 -4.77 -5.56 20.97
N PRO A 167 -4.15 -4.46 21.44
CA PRO A 167 -4.65 -3.74 22.59
C PRO A 167 -6.00 -3.11 22.28
N THR A 168 -6.85 -2.94 23.29
CA THR A 168 -8.08 -2.17 23.22
C THR A 168 -7.76 -0.66 23.14
N ASP A 169 -8.71 0.15 22.72
CA ASP A 169 -8.52 1.62 22.65
C ASP A 169 -8.31 2.21 24.05
N GLU A 170 -8.95 1.64 25.06
CA GLU A 170 -8.72 2.02 26.46
C GLU A 170 -7.29 1.69 26.93
N GLN A 171 -6.76 0.53 26.55
CA GLN A 171 -5.36 0.17 26.83
C GLN A 171 -4.36 1.09 26.13
N ILE A 172 -4.65 1.47 24.88
CA ILE A 172 -3.84 2.47 24.14
C ILE A 172 -3.87 3.80 24.89
N ARG A 173 -5.06 4.26 25.29
CA ARG A 173 -5.26 5.51 26.04
C ARG A 173 -4.51 5.50 27.37
N SER A 174 -4.65 4.44 28.15
CA SER A 174 -3.97 4.29 29.44
C SER A 174 -2.45 4.32 29.26
N TYR A 175 -1.92 3.64 28.25
CA TYR A 175 -0.49 3.65 27.93
C TYR A 175 0.00 5.06 27.55
N ILE A 176 -0.76 5.81 26.76
CA ILE A 176 -0.41 7.18 26.37
C ILE A 176 -0.47 8.11 27.59
N ALA A 177 -1.47 7.99 28.45
CA ALA A 177 -1.66 8.86 29.62
C ALA A 177 -0.67 8.57 30.75
N GLU A 178 -0.09 7.38 30.82
CA GLU A 178 0.81 6.98 31.90
C GLU A 178 2.03 7.92 31.97
N LYS A 179 2.27 8.52 33.16
CA LYS A 179 3.49 9.27 33.43
C LYS A 179 4.59 8.32 33.84
N ARG A 180 5.75 8.43 33.20
CA ARG A 180 6.88 7.55 33.47
C ARG A 180 8.01 8.32 34.11
N THR A 181 8.63 7.67 35.06
CA THR A 181 9.80 8.16 35.79
C THR A 181 10.94 7.15 35.65
N GLY A 182 12.17 7.57 35.81
CA GLY A 182 13.36 6.71 35.72
C GLY A 182 14.35 7.14 34.66
N THR A 183 15.39 6.34 34.48
CA THR A 183 16.52 6.65 33.59
C THR A 183 16.14 6.74 32.11
N PHE A 184 15.04 6.11 31.70
CA PHE A 184 14.57 6.11 30.31
C PHE A 184 13.02 6.16 30.23
N PRO A 185 12.41 7.31 30.53
CA PRO A 185 10.96 7.43 30.68
C PRO A 185 10.18 7.44 29.37
N TYR A 186 10.85 7.32 28.23
CA TYR A 186 10.25 7.55 26.92
C TYR A 186 9.46 6.34 26.40
N LYS A 187 8.28 6.61 25.85
CA LYS A 187 7.33 5.62 25.31
C LYS A 187 7.57 5.36 23.84
N LYS A 188 7.32 4.11 23.41
CA LYS A 188 7.47 3.69 22.02
C LYS A 188 6.23 2.93 21.57
N ILE A 189 5.49 3.49 20.63
CA ILE A 189 4.34 2.82 19.99
C ILE A 189 4.78 2.33 18.62
N LEU A 190 4.74 1.02 18.43
CA LEU A 190 4.96 0.38 17.13
C LEU A 190 3.60 0.05 16.53
N VAL A 191 3.22 0.79 15.50
CA VAL A 191 1.88 0.72 14.95
C VAL A 191 1.88 0.35 13.47
N VAL A 192 0.93 -0.47 13.08
CA VAL A 192 0.70 -0.81 11.67
C VAL A 192 -0.12 0.30 11.00
N ALA A 193 0.15 0.58 9.73
CA ALA A 193 -0.55 1.62 8.96
C ALA A 193 -2.08 1.60 9.15
N ASP A 194 -2.70 0.42 9.06
CA ASP A 194 -4.16 0.24 9.21
C ASP A 194 -4.69 0.58 10.62
N SER A 195 -3.82 0.66 11.62
CA SER A 195 -4.18 0.89 13.02
C SER A 195 -3.73 2.26 13.55
N LEU A 196 -3.04 3.06 12.72
CA LEU A 196 -2.53 4.37 13.14
C LEU A 196 -3.67 5.30 13.61
N GLY A 197 -4.80 5.29 12.91
CA GLY A 197 -5.98 6.09 13.28
C GLY A 197 -6.41 5.86 14.73
N ARG A 198 -6.38 4.63 15.22
CA ARG A 198 -6.72 4.30 16.61
C ARG A 198 -5.79 4.98 17.61
N VAL A 199 -4.50 5.02 17.32
CA VAL A 199 -3.51 5.72 18.17
C VAL A 199 -3.77 7.22 18.16
N MET A 200 -3.98 7.79 16.97
CA MET A 200 -4.22 9.22 16.80
C MET A 200 -5.52 9.68 17.48
N GLU A 201 -6.57 8.89 17.41
CA GLU A 201 -7.82 9.15 18.12
C GLU A 201 -7.61 9.17 19.64
N GLN A 202 -6.82 8.26 20.21
CA GLN A 202 -6.57 8.27 21.65
C GLN A 202 -5.69 9.45 22.08
N ILE A 203 -4.71 9.85 21.26
CA ILE A 203 -3.93 11.08 21.50
C ILE A 203 -4.83 12.31 21.48
N LYS A 204 -5.74 12.40 20.49
CA LYS A 204 -6.70 13.49 20.37
C LYS A 204 -7.66 13.51 21.55
N TYR A 205 -8.20 12.37 21.95
CA TYR A 205 -9.07 12.24 23.10
C TYR A 205 -8.43 12.79 24.38
N ILE A 206 -7.17 12.42 24.65
CA ILE A 206 -6.45 12.91 25.85
C ILE A 206 -6.19 14.42 25.76
N LYS A 207 -5.92 14.96 24.58
CA LYS A 207 -5.73 16.41 24.39
C LYS A 207 -7.02 17.21 24.59
N GLU A 208 -8.14 16.65 24.21
CA GLU A 208 -9.45 17.30 24.31
C GLU A 208 -10.11 17.10 25.69
N GLU A 209 -9.63 16.13 26.48
CA GLU A 209 -10.17 15.88 27.81
C GLU A 209 -9.75 17.01 28.76
N PRO A 210 -10.70 17.62 29.51
CA PRO A 210 -10.38 18.64 30.48
C PRO A 210 -9.41 18.11 31.56
N THR A 211 -8.41 18.87 31.90
CA THR A 211 -7.48 18.49 32.96
C THR A 211 -8.21 18.31 34.28
N ARG A 212 -7.63 17.51 35.19
CA ARG A 212 -8.17 17.35 36.56
C ARG A 212 -8.39 18.71 37.25
N PHE A 213 -7.52 19.67 36.97
CA PHE A 213 -7.66 21.04 37.47
C PHE A 213 -8.91 21.72 36.92
N VAL A 214 -9.15 21.63 35.62
CA VAL A 214 -10.34 22.21 34.95
C VAL A 214 -11.59 21.53 35.41
N ARG A 215 -11.63 20.20 35.50
CA ARG A 215 -12.79 19.46 36.01
C ARG A 215 -13.14 19.92 37.42
N LYS A 216 -12.18 19.98 38.33
CA LYS A 216 -12.38 20.44 39.69
C LYS A 216 -12.92 21.89 39.72
N LYS A 217 -12.38 22.77 38.86
CA LYS A 217 -12.87 24.15 38.76
C LYS A 217 -14.29 24.26 38.21
N LEU A 218 -14.63 23.42 37.24
CA LEU A 218 -15.98 23.33 36.68
C LEU A 218 -16.95 22.78 37.70
N GLU A 219 -16.59 21.76 38.46
CA GLU A 219 -17.41 21.21 39.55
C GLU A 219 -17.63 22.22 40.65
N GLU A 220 -16.56 22.89 41.13
CA GLU A 220 -16.66 23.97 42.13
C GLU A 220 -17.52 25.15 41.63
N TYR A 221 -17.43 25.48 40.34
CA TYR A 221 -18.23 26.56 39.77
C TYR A 221 -19.70 26.15 39.59
N ALA A 222 -19.95 24.91 39.13
CA ALA A 222 -21.30 24.38 39.01
C ALA A 222 -22.02 24.33 40.36
N GLU A 223 -21.32 24.01 41.44
CA GLU A 223 -21.85 24.00 42.79
C GLU A 223 -22.20 25.43 43.25
N LYS A 224 -21.31 26.39 42.99
CA LYS A 224 -21.56 27.79 43.29
C LYS A 224 -22.73 28.38 42.48
N LEU A 225 -22.89 27.97 41.21
CA LEU A 225 -23.95 28.41 40.33
C LEU A 225 -25.32 27.97 40.82
N LYS A 226 -25.41 26.83 41.54
CA LYS A 226 -26.65 26.36 42.16
C LYS A 226 -27.13 27.31 43.27
N HIS A 227 -26.19 27.97 43.96
CA HIS A 227 -26.49 28.91 45.04
C HIS A 227 -26.59 30.36 44.59
N ASP A 228 -25.93 30.72 43.52
CA ASP A 228 -25.94 32.08 42.93
C ASP A 228 -25.93 32.00 41.39
N PRO A 229 -27.10 32.02 40.75
CA PRO A 229 -27.22 32.01 39.30
C PRO A 229 -26.67 33.25 38.58
N SER A 230 -26.33 34.32 39.31
CA SER A 230 -25.82 35.56 38.72
C SER A 230 -24.30 35.60 38.60
N LEU A 231 -23.60 34.52 38.96
CA LEU A 231 -22.15 34.44 38.86
C LEU A 231 -21.65 34.70 37.43
N PRO A 232 -20.62 35.51 37.27
CA PRO A 232 -20.00 35.73 35.95
C PRO A 232 -19.42 34.43 35.38
N PRO A 233 -19.37 34.30 34.03
CA PRO A 233 -18.80 33.09 33.39
C PRO A 233 -17.41 32.73 33.91
N LEU A 234 -17.19 31.45 34.15
CA LEU A 234 -15.90 30.96 34.64
C LEU A 234 -14.82 31.20 33.59
N ASN A 235 -13.88 32.08 33.90
CA ASN A 235 -12.72 32.35 33.03
C ASN A 235 -11.58 31.44 33.40
N ILE A 236 -11.33 30.42 32.56
CA ILE A 236 -10.18 29.51 32.69
C ILE A 236 -9.20 29.84 31.56
N PRO A 237 -7.95 30.21 31.87
CA PRO A 237 -6.94 30.44 30.83
C PRO A 237 -6.82 29.24 29.91
N ILE A 238 -6.81 29.48 28.60
CA ILE A 238 -6.70 28.43 27.57
C ILE A 238 -5.51 27.50 27.82
N THR A 239 -4.39 28.04 28.32
CA THR A 239 -3.21 27.27 28.69
C THR A 239 -3.44 26.25 29.81
N LYS A 240 -4.52 26.37 30.59
CA LYS A 240 -4.90 25.46 31.67
C LYS A 240 -6.08 24.54 31.31
N LEU A 241 -6.70 24.76 30.16
CA LEU A 241 -7.82 23.93 29.69
C LEU A 241 -7.39 22.50 29.31
N HIS A 242 -6.13 22.32 28.93
CA HIS A 242 -5.59 21.04 28.53
C HIS A 242 -4.31 20.75 29.29
N GLU A 243 -4.05 19.48 29.60
CA GLU A 243 -2.74 19.08 30.11
C GLU A 243 -1.66 19.41 29.09
N PRO A 244 -0.39 19.65 29.53
CA PRO A 244 0.72 19.86 28.61
C PRO A 244 0.72 18.75 27.56
N GLN A 245 0.75 19.14 26.31
CA GLN A 245 0.67 18.22 25.20
C GLN A 245 1.78 17.18 25.29
N MET A 246 1.42 15.92 25.13
CA MET A 246 2.39 14.86 24.95
C MET A 246 3.20 15.15 23.69
N ASP A 247 4.49 15.19 23.84
CA ASP A 247 5.43 15.61 22.82
C ASP A 247 5.87 14.42 21.96
N TRP A 248 4.92 13.88 21.18
CA TRP A 248 5.17 12.72 20.34
C TRP A 248 5.94 13.09 19.07
N TYR A 249 6.87 12.22 18.71
CA TYR A 249 7.54 12.21 17.42
C TYR A 249 7.00 11.06 16.58
N ILE A 250 6.70 11.29 15.30
CA ILE A 250 6.26 10.26 14.39
C ILE A 250 7.35 9.89 13.38
N MET A 251 7.63 8.60 13.23
CA MET A 251 8.48 8.04 12.21
C MET A 251 7.68 7.07 11.36
N VAL A 252 7.71 7.24 10.04
CA VAL A 252 7.19 6.25 9.09
C VAL A 252 8.38 5.50 8.50
N ASP A 253 8.51 4.23 8.86
CA ASP A 253 9.62 3.38 8.39
C ASP A 253 9.22 2.62 7.12
N GLU A 254 10.18 2.40 6.22
CA GLU A 254 10.00 1.76 4.92
C GLU A 254 8.92 2.46 4.06
N ILE A 255 9.01 3.79 3.97
CA ILE A 255 8.04 4.65 3.25
C ILE A 255 7.91 4.29 1.76
N ASP A 256 8.95 3.78 1.14
CA ASP A 256 8.92 3.27 -0.23
C ASP A 256 7.94 2.11 -0.43
N THR A 257 7.69 1.33 0.64
CA THR A 257 6.61 0.33 0.63
C THR A 257 5.24 0.97 0.55
N PHE A 258 5.05 2.11 1.21
CA PHE A 258 3.81 2.88 1.12
C PHE A 258 3.61 3.43 -0.30
N GLN A 259 4.69 3.92 -0.94
CA GLN A 259 4.67 4.34 -2.34
C GLN A 259 4.30 3.20 -3.30
N SER A 260 4.77 1.98 -3.07
CA SER A 260 4.53 0.84 -3.96
C SER A 260 3.20 0.12 -3.70
N ASP A 261 2.79 -0.01 -2.44
CA ASP A 261 1.68 -0.85 -1.98
C ASP A 261 0.42 -0.04 -1.65
N GLY A 262 0.46 1.30 -1.63
CA GLY A 262 -0.67 2.20 -1.39
C GLY A 262 -1.90 1.86 -2.24
N LYS A 263 -1.68 1.47 -3.50
CA LYS A 263 -2.69 1.01 -4.45
C LYS A 263 -3.56 -0.17 -3.97
N PHE A 264 -3.09 -0.94 -3.01
CA PHE A 264 -3.82 -2.10 -2.46
C PHE A 264 -4.39 -1.84 -1.07
N ARG A 265 -3.95 -0.75 -0.40
CA ARG A 265 -4.28 -0.46 1.00
C ARG A 265 -4.44 1.05 1.19
N GLU A 266 -5.69 1.50 1.15
CA GLU A 266 -6.05 2.91 1.35
C GLU A 266 -5.49 3.49 2.67
N ALA A 267 -5.39 2.66 3.70
CA ALA A 267 -4.80 3.05 4.98
C ALA A 267 -3.36 3.57 4.87
N MET A 268 -2.60 3.18 3.84
CA MET A 268 -1.23 3.68 3.62
C MET A 268 -1.22 5.15 3.23
N GLU A 269 -2.16 5.58 2.41
CA GLU A 269 -2.35 6.99 2.06
C GLU A 269 -2.75 7.82 3.30
N ASN A 270 -3.63 7.28 4.17
CA ASN A 270 -4.05 7.96 5.38
C ASN A 270 -2.89 8.19 6.37
N VAL A 271 -1.86 7.36 6.32
CA VAL A 271 -0.65 7.57 7.14
C VAL A 271 0.01 8.91 6.83
N ILE A 272 0.01 9.31 5.56
CA ILE A 272 0.56 10.61 5.15
C ILE A 272 -0.27 11.76 5.72
N ASP A 273 -1.59 11.64 5.73
CA ASP A 273 -2.45 12.65 6.34
C ASP A 273 -2.11 12.83 7.83
N TYR A 274 -2.03 11.74 8.60
CA TYR A 274 -1.63 11.79 10.01
C TYR A 274 -0.20 12.30 10.20
N TYR A 275 0.74 11.89 9.36
CA TYR A 275 2.12 12.36 9.39
C TYR A 275 2.20 13.89 9.26
N LEU A 276 1.42 14.45 8.35
CA LEU A 276 1.38 15.88 8.08
C LEU A 276 0.70 16.71 9.19
N GLU A 277 -0.09 16.09 10.07
CA GLU A 277 -0.62 16.75 11.27
C GLU A 277 0.46 17.05 12.32
N PHE A 278 1.60 16.33 12.27
CA PHE A 278 2.70 16.62 13.17
C PHE A 278 3.51 17.83 12.70
N PRO A 279 4.02 18.65 13.64
CA PRO A 279 4.96 19.72 13.29
C PRO A 279 6.15 19.18 12.48
N PRO A 280 6.66 19.90 11.48
CA PRO A 280 7.79 19.44 10.65
C PRO A 280 8.99 18.91 11.46
N ILE A 281 9.31 19.54 12.59
CA ILE A 281 10.42 19.14 13.47
C ILE A 281 10.17 17.85 14.28
N LYS A 282 8.96 17.29 14.22
CA LYS A 282 8.55 16.11 15.00
C LYS A 282 8.11 14.94 14.11
N ARG A 283 8.50 14.95 12.85
CA ARG A 283 8.11 13.92 11.90
C ARG A 283 9.25 13.50 10.98
N CYS A 284 9.31 12.23 10.62
CA CYS A 284 10.36 11.68 9.76
C CYS A 284 9.84 10.54 8.89
N LEU A 285 10.22 10.54 7.63
CA LEU A 285 10.03 9.44 6.68
C LEU A 285 11.37 8.75 6.47
N VAL A 286 11.41 7.42 6.53
CA VAL A 286 12.67 6.68 6.41
C VAL A 286 12.53 5.51 5.44
N SER A 287 13.46 5.38 4.50
CA SER A 287 13.69 4.13 3.78
C SER A 287 15.05 4.11 3.06
N ALA A 288 15.41 2.94 2.55
CA ALA A 288 16.62 2.76 1.74
C ALA A 288 16.41 3.16 0.26
N THR A 289 15.19 3.08 -0.23
CA THR A 289 14.85 3.14 -1.68
C THR A 289 13.70 4.11 -1.96
N ILE A 290 13.74 5.27 -1.29
CA ILE A 290 12.73 6.32 -1.48
C ILE A 290 12.83 6.88 -2.90
N ARG A 291 11.69 6.92 -3.58
CA ARG A 291 11.54 7.62 -4.86
C ARG A 291 11.05 9.05 -4.64
N PRO A 292 11.25 9.96 -5.61
CA PRO A 292 10.66 11.29 -5.53
C PRO A 292 9.14 11.20 -5.29
N PHE A 293 8.63 12.04 -4.39
CA PHE A 293 7.20 12.11 -4.12
C PHE A 293 6.50 13.03 -5.09
N THR A 294 5.27 12.67 -5.49
CA THR A 294 4.36 13.61 -6.18
C THR A 294 3.62 14.52 -5.19
N HIS A 295 3.50 14.12 -3.93
CA HIS A 295 2.82 14.89 -2.89
C HIS A 295 3.52 16.25 -2.63
N PRO A 296 2.82 17.41 -2.82
CA PRO A 296 3.45 18.74 -2.77
C PRO A 296 4.20 19.01 -1.46
N GLN A 297 3.57 18.73 -0.30
CA GLN A 297 4.19 18.97 1.00
C GLN A 297 5.37 18.04 1.28
N LEU A 298 5.38 16.82 0.72
CA LEU A 298 6.52 15.91 0.86
C LEU A 298 7.69 16.30 -0.05
N LYS A 299 7.42 16.96 -1.19
CA LYS A 299 8.47 17.56 -2.04
C LYS A 299 9.26 18.65 -1.29
N GLU A 300 8.62 19.32 -0.32
CA GLU A 300 9.23 20.39 0.47
C GLU A 300 9.91 19.91 1.77
N GLU A 301 9.84 18.63 2.10
CA GLU A 301 10.50 18.08 3.29
C GLU A 301 12.02 18.08 3.12
N PRO A 302 12.78 18.42 4.17
CA PRO A 302 14.23 18.31 4.13
C PRO A 302 14.68 16.88 3.88
N LEU A 303 15.65 16.70 2.97
CA LEU A 303 16.17 15.39 2.58
C LEU A 303 17.59 15.17 3.15
N LEU A 304 17.74 14.09 3.91
CA LEU A 304 19.04 13.58 4.34
C LEU A 304 19.33 12.27 3.58
N GLU A 305 20.32 12.30 2.69
CA GLU A 305 20.85 11.09 2.04
C GLU A 305 22.04 10.55 2.81
N ILE A 306 22.05 9.26 3.10
CA ILE A 306 23.12 8.59 3.83
C ILE A 306 23.70 7.47 2.98
N ASN A 307 24.97 7.59 2.62
CA ASN A 307 25.68 6.67 1.77
C ASN A 307 26.92 6.10 2.48
N TYR A 308 27.46 5.00 1.99
CA TYR A 308 28.80 4.56 2.32
C TYR A 308 29.79 4.96 1.21
N GLU A 309 31.02 5.38 1.58
CA GLU A 309 32.05 5.71 0.61
C GLU A 309 32.41 4.47 -0.24
N HIS A 310 32.50 3.33 0.42
CA HIS A 310 32.74 2.05 -0.22
C HIS A 310 31.58 1.09 0.06
N PRO A 311 30.45 1.22 -0.65
CA PRO A 311 29.33 0.33 -0.45
C PRO A 311 29.76 -1.10 -0.82
N LYS A 312 29.40 -2.08 0.02
CA LYS A 312 29.64 -3.49 -0.27
C LYS A 312 28.93 -3.84 -1.57
N GLN A 313 29.72 -4.16 -2.60
CA GLN A 313 29.15 -4.63 -3.85
C GLN A 313 28.45 -5.97 -3.63
N ARG A 314 27.25 -6.09 -4.13
CA ARG A 314 26.41 -7.29 -4.09
C ARG A 314 26.63 -8.10 -5.36
N PRO A 315 27.35 -9.25 -5.32
CA PRO A 315 27.52 -10.09 -6.50
C PRO A 315 26.22 -10.81 -6.80
N VAL A 316 25.77 -10.78 -8.06
CA VAL A 316 24.50 -11.34 -8.50
C VAL A 316 24.67 -12.08 -9.82
N ASP A 317 24.12 -13.30 -9.91
CA ASP A 317 23.94 -14.01 -11.16
C ASP A 317 22.56 -13.72 -11.74
N VAL A 318 22.46 -13.53 -13.04
CA VAL A 318 21.21 -13.17 -13.71
C VAL A 318 20.83 -14.23 -14.74
N ILE A 319 19.60 -14.71 -14.66
CA ILE A 319 19.03 -15.70 -15.58
C ILE A 319 17.80 -15.11 -16.26
N ARG A 320 17.82 -15.02 -17.57
CA ARG A 320 16.65 -14.69 -18.36
C ARG A 320 15.93 -15.97 -18.77
N THR A 321 14.60 -15.97 -18.70
CA THR A 321 13.82 -17.14 -19.10
C THR A 321 12.47 -16.74 -19.69
N ASN A 322 11.91 -17.61 -20.55
CA ASN A 322 10.54 -17.51 -21.03
C ASN A 322 9.60 -18.52 -20.35
N ASN A 323 10.16 -19.53 -19.66
CA ASN A 323 9.41 -20.49 -18.85
C ASN A 323 9.83 -20.37 -17.37
N MET A 324 9.26 -19.37 -16.70
CA MET A 324 9.62 -19.00 -15.32
C MET A 324 9.50 -20.18 -14.34
N HIS A 325 8.40 -20.93 -14.39
CA HIS A 325 8.16 -22.00 -13.42
C HIS A 325 9.20 -23.12 -13.54
N ARG A 326 9.52 -23.50 -14.76
CA ARG A 326 10.52 -24.54 -15.04
C ARG A 326 11.92 -24.09 -14.66
N GLU A 327 12.31 -22.88 -15.05
CA GLU A 327 13.63 -22.35 -14.73
C GLU A 327 13.87 -22.23 -13.22
N VAL A 328 12.86 -21.79 -12.45
CA VAL A 328 12.95 -21.74 -10.99
C VAL A 328 13.10 -23.16 -10.41
N ALA A 329 12.32 -24.14 -10.88
CA ALA A 329 12.42 -25.52 -10.43
C ALA A 329 13.79 -26.13 -10.75
N ASP A 330 14.27 -26.00 -11.99
CA ASP A 330 15.58 -26.50 -12.42
C ASP A 330 16.72 -25.83 -11.65
N THR A 331 16.59 -24.55 -11.33
CA THR A 331 17.58 -23.83 -10.53
C THR A 331 17.60 -24.35 -9.09
N LEU A 332 16.45 -24.62 -8.49
CA LEU A 332 16.36 -25.20 -7.14
C LEU A 332 16.99 -26.61 -7.10
N ILE A 333 16.73 -27.45 -8.11
CA ILE A 333 17.34 -28.78 -8.20
C ILE A 333 18.87 -28.64 -8.22
N ARG A 334 19.43 -27.81 -9.14
CA ARG A 334 20.86 -27.56 -9.22
C ARG A 334 21.48 -27.05 -7.92
N TYR A 335 20.78 -26.16 -7.22
CA TYR A 335 21.25 -25.62 -5.94
C TYR A 335 21.25 -26.68 -4.85
N ARG A 336 20.23 -27.54 -4.77
CA ARG A 336 20.18 -28.63 -3.80
C ARG A 336 21.22 -29.69 -4.05
N GLU A 337 21.51 -30.00 -5.30
CA GLU A 337 22.62 -30.92 -5.68
C GLU A 337 23.99 -30.36 -5.30
N ARG A 338 24.19 -29.04 -5.56
CA ARG A 338 25.48 -28.40 -5.32
C ARG A 338 25.71 -28.03 -3.85
N TYR A 339 24.65 -27.69 -3.14
CA TYR A 339 24.66 -27.16 -1.76
C TYR A 339 23.63 -27.91 -0.89
N PRO A 340 23.84 -29.20 -0.60
CA PRO A 340 22.79 -30.02 0.06
C PRO A 340 22.45 -29.58 1.48
N ASN A 341 23.37 -28.91 2.17
CA ASN A 341 23.19 -28.47 3.57
C ASN A 341 22.77 -27.01 3.70
N ASP A 342 22.81 -26.23 2.62
CA ASP A 342 22.53 -24.80 2.67
C ASP A 342 21.02 -24.53 2.51
N LYS A 343 20.58 -23.43 3.06
CA LYS A 343 19.18 -22.96 2.94
C LYS A 343 19.03 -22.09 1.69
N ILE A 344 17.86 -22.19 1.06
CA ILE A 344 17.50 -21.44 -0.14
C ILE A 344 16.23 -20.65 0.15
N VAL A 345 16.26 -19.35 -0.12
CA VAL A 345 15.08 -18.48 -0.07
C VAL A 345 14.69 -18.07 -1.49
N VAL A 346 13.44 -18.28 -1.86
CA VAL A 346 12.89 -17.89 -3.16
C VAL A 346 11.90 -16.76 -2.97
N ALA A 347 12.24 -15.56 -3.39
CA ALA A 347 11.37 -14.40 -3.38
C ALA A 347 10.48 -14.40 -4.64
N TYR A 348 9.23 -14.86 -4.51
CA TYR A 348 8.29 -14.97 -5.62
C TYR A 348 6.87 -14.59 -5.21
N ASN A 349 6.39 -13.44 -5.64
CA ASN A 349 5.10 -12.89 -5.21
C ASN A 349 3.90 -13.46 -5.96
N SER A 350 3.78 -14.79 -6.02
CA SER A 350 2.62 -15.46 -6.63
C SER A 350 2.43 -16.86 -6.06
N ILE A 351 1.47 -17.03 -5.16
CA ILE A 351 1.15 -18.34 -4.56
C ILE A 351 0.86 -19.40 -5.63
N ARG A 352 0.10 -19.05 -6.66
CA ARG A 352 -0.17 -19.96 -7.77
C ARG A 352 1.12 -20.42 -8.46
N SER A 353 2.02 -19.50 -8.72
CA SER A 353 3.31 -19.82 -9.36
C SER A 353 4.20 -20.63 -8.44
N ILE A 354 4.24 -20.30 -7.15
CA ILE A 354 4.98 -21.07 -6.14
C ILE A 354 4.47 -22.51 -6.10
N ASN A 355 3.15 -22.73 -6.02
CA ASN A 355 2.57 -24.07 -6.02
C ASN A 355 2.91 -24.84 -7.31
N THR A 356 2.93 -24.16 -8.46
CA THR A 356 3.36 -24.79 -9.72
C THR A 356 4.83 -25.19 -9.67
N VAL A 357 5.72 -24.32 -9.17
CA VAL A 357 7.15 -24.64 -9.03
C VAL A 357 7.36 -25.82 -8.08
N ILE A 358 6.74 -25.82 -6.90
CA ILE A 358 6.87 -26.92 -5.93
C ILE A 358 6.47 -28.26 -6.57
N ARG A 359 5.39 -28.28 -7.31
CA ARG A 359 4.91 -29.52 -7.97
C ARG A 359 5.77 -29.97 -9.15
N LEU A 360 6.58 -29.08 -9.72
CA LEU A 360 7.57 -29.44 -10.75
C LEU A 360 8.88 -30.02 -10.15
N LEU A 361 9.09 -29.90 -8.83
CA LEU A 361 10.22 -30.49 -8.14
C LEU A 361 10.02 -31.99 -7.94
N PRO A 362 11.11 -32.79 -7.85
CA PRO A 362 11.08 -34.15 -7.35
C PRO A 362 10.35 -34.26 -6.01
N ILE A 363 9.70 -35.38 -5.75
CA ILE A 363 8.87 -35.58 -4.53
C ILE A 363 9.67 -35.35 -3.24
N GLU A 364 10.93 -35.75 -3.23
CA GLU A 364 11.87 -35.59 -2.11
C GLU A 364 12.07 -34.11 -1.80
N LEU A 365 12.29 -33.29 -2.82
CA LEU A 365 12.47 -31.84 -2.67
C LEU A 365 11.18 -31.09 -2.36
N GLN A 366 10.02 -31.64 -2.73
CA GLN A 366 8.73 -31.04 -2.35
C GLN A 366 8.55 -31.06 -0.81
N ALA A 367 9.03 -32.10 -0.13
CA ALA A 367 8.97 -32.20 1.32
C ALA A 367 9.86 -31.14 2.01
N ASP A 368 10.92 -30.71 1.35
CA ASP A 368 11.86 -29.70 1.82
C ASP A 368 11.32 -28.25 1.65
N CYS A 369 10.14 -28.07 1.04
CA CYS A 369 9.58 -26.76 0.73
C CYS A 369 8.67 -26.23 1.84
N SER A 370 8.78 -24.92 2.07
CA SER A 370 7.77 -24.14 2.82
C SER A 370 7.47 -22.82 2.13
N VAL A 371 6.33 -22.23 2.47
CA VAL A 371 5.88 -20.95 1.92
C VAL A 371 5.51 -20.01 3.06
N ALA A 372 6.23 -18.91 3.16
CA ALA A 372 5.94 -17.80 4.07
C ALA A 372 5.15 -16.72 3.31
N CYS A 373 3.88 -16.56 3.67
CA CYS A 373 2.97 -15.61 3.04
C CYS A 373 2.04 -14.97 4.09
N SER A 374 1.14 -14.09 3.64
CA SER A 374 0.12 -13.52 4.51
C SER A 374 -0.86 -14.60 5.00
N SER A 375 -1.46 -14.40 6.18
CA SER A 375 -2.52 -15.27 6.71
C SER A 375 -3.70 -15.43 5.74
N GLN A 376 -4.01 -14.39 4.97
CA GLN A 376 -5.05 -14.42 3.94
C GLN A 376 -4.77 -15.42 2.80
N SER A 377 -3.51 -15.77 2.60
CA SER A 377 -3.09 -16.72 1.55
C SER A 377 -2.83 -18.12 2.07
N GLN A 378 -2.92 -18.33 3.37
CA GLN A 378 -2.57 -19.59 4.03
C GLN A 378 -3.34 -20.80 3.46
N ALA A 379 -4.65 -20.67 3.28
CA ALA A 379 -5.47 -21.76 2.75
C ALA A 379 -5.09 -22.15 1.29
N MET A 380 -4.60 -21.18 0.50
CA MET A 380 -4.15 -21.47 -0.87
C MET A 380 -2.79 -22.17 -0.92
N VAL A 381 -2.00 -22.07 0.12
CA VAL A 381 -0.69 -22.73 0.26
C VAL A 381 -0.83 -24.13 0.85
N GLY A 382 -1.82 -24.34 1.72
CA GLY A 382 -2.10 -25.61 2.35
C GLY A 382 -0.95 -26.11 3.25
N LYS A 383 -0.55 -27.37 3.06
CA LYS A 383 0.47 -28.05 3.90
C LYS A 383 1.86 -27.39 3.90
N TYR A 384 2.16 -26.59 2.90
CA TYR A 384 3.45 -25.91 2.79
C TYR A 384 3.54 -24.60 3.59
N TYR A 385 2.43 -24.11 4.12
CA TYR A 385 2.44 -22.87 4.91
C TYR A 385 3.30 -22.99 6.17
N ARG A 386 4.26 -22.07 6.31
CA ARG A 386 5.04 -21.88 7.53
C ARG A 386 5.29 -20.37 7.71
N SER A 387 5.11 -19.90 8.93
CA SER A 387 5.50 -18.53 9.29
C SER A 387 6.99 -18.49 9.65
N LEU A 388 7.67 -17.39 9.34
CA LEU A 388 9.04 -17.19 9.83
C LEU A 388 8.99 -16.77 11.30
N HIS A 389 9.29 -17.71 12.18
CA HIS A 389 9.40 -17.45 13.63
C HIS A 389 10.80 -16.99 13.96
N SER A 390 10.92 -15.88 14.70
CA SER A 390 12.21 -15.34 15.17
C SER A 390 13.29 -15.18 14.08
N GLY A 391 12.87 -14.96 12.82
CA GLY A 391 13.80 -14.78 11.70
C GLY A 391 14.50 -16.06 11.23
N LYS A 392 14.04 -17.26 11.65
CA LYS A 392 14.61 -18.54 11.24
C LYS A 392 13.81 -19.21 10.12
N LEU A 393 14.53 -19.84 9.21
CA LEU A 393 13.96 -20.61 8.09
C LEU A 393 13.61 -22.03 8.58
N ALA A 394 12.34 -22.41 8.42
CA ALA A 394 11.84 -23.69 8.93
C ALA A 394 12.28 -24.91 8.09
N THR A 395 12.57 -24.70 6.81
CA THR A 395 12.86 -25.76 5.85
C THR A 395 14.05 -25.38 4.97
N PRO A 396 14.68 -26.37 4.30
CA PRO A 396 15.80 -26.11 3.37
C PRO A 396 15.42 -25.15 2.22
N ILE A 397 14.19 -25.22 1.70
CA ILE A 397 13.69 -24.34 0.64
C ILE A 397 12.51 -23.55 1.18
N THR A 398 12.63 -22.23 1.28
CA THR A 398 11.58 -21.35 1.77
C THR A 398 11.18 -20.33 0.70
N PHE A 399 9.94 -20.39 0.23
CA PHE A 399 9.37 -19.37 -0.63
C PHE A 399 8.83 -18.23 0.23
N ILE A 400 9.12 -16.99 -0.16
CA ILE A 400 8.59 -15.79 0.49
C ILE A 400 7.80 -14.95 -0.51
N THR A 401 6.72 -14.31 -0.02
CA THR A 401 5.90 -13.36 -0.81
C THR A 401 6.12 -11.93 -0.34
N SER A 402 5.48 -10.96 -0.99
CA SER A 402 5.63 -9.52 -0.70
C SER A 402 5.50 -9.15 0.78
N THR A 403 4.75 -9.90 1.57
CA THR A 403 4.63 -9.71 3.03
C THR A 403 5.98 -9.79 3.75
N TYR A 404 6.95 -10.51 3.18
CA TYR A 404 8.29 -10.74 3.74
C TYR A 404 9.40 -10.06 2.95
N PHE A 405 9.08 -9.37 1.84
CA PHE A 405 10.08 -8.65 1.04
C PHE A 405 10.65 -7.44 1.76
N VAL A 406 9.87 -6.87 2.67
CA VAL A 406 10.22 -5.65 3.38
C VAL A 406 10.19 -5.87 4.88
N GLY A 407 11.24 -5.48 5.54
CA GLY A 407 11.31 -5.28 6.97
C GLY A 407 11.47 -6.52 7.83
N VAL A 408 11.04 -7.71 7.41
CA VAL A 408 11.21 -8.93 8.18
C VAL A 408 12.64 -9.43 8.01
N ASP A 409 13.36 -9.53 9.12
CA ASP A 409 14.76 -9.93 9.13
C ASP A 409 14.89 -11.46 9.22
N ILE A 410 15.81 -12.03 8.44
CA ILE A 410 16.20 -13.43 8.47
C ILE A 410 17.61 -13.51 9.05
N GLU A 411 17.76 -14.17 10.19
CA GLU A 411 19.01 -14.19 10.98
C GLU A 411 19.91 -15.38 10.64
N GLU A 412 19.77 -15.90 9.44
CA GLU A 412 20.54 -17.04 8.90
C GLU A 412 21.10 -16.69 7.54
N ARG A 413 22.17 -17.37 7.13
CA ARG A 413 22.70 -17.30 5.77
C ARG A 413 21.91 -18.22 4.84
N PHE A 414 21.71 -17.77 3.62
CA PHE A 414 20.98 -18.54 2.61
C PHE A 414 21.38 -18.10 1.20
N HIS A 415 21.08 -18.96 0.21
CA HIS A 415 21.08 -18.61 -1.19
C HIS A 415 19.76 -17.91 -1.54
N LEU A 416 19.82 -16.75 -2.16
CA LEU A 416 18.62 -15.99 -2.55
C LEU A 416 18.35 -16.16 -4.05
N LEU A 417 17.12 -16.59 -4.38
CA LEU A 417 16.58 -16.58 -5.73
C LEU A 417 15.46 -15.53 -5.79
N THR A 418 15.68 -14.46 -6.54
CA THR A 418 14.66 -13.40 -6.73
C THR A 418 14.02 -13.55 -8.10
N VAL A 419 12.69 -13.68 -8.11
CA VAL A 419 11.91 -13.98 -9.33
C VAL A 419 11.07 -12.79 -9.73
N SER A 420 11.26 -12.27 -10.95
CA SER A 420 10.49 -11.16 -11.52
C SER A 420 9.95 -11.51 -12.90
N ASP A 421 8.62 -11.52 -13.05
CA ASP A 421 7.94 -11.80 -14.31
C ASP A 421 7.02 -10.62 -14.69
N PRO A 422 7.43 -9.71 -15.59
CA PRO A 422 6.64 -8.55 -15.99
C PRO A 422 5.32 -8.91 -16.70
N ARG A 423 5.15 -10.16 -17.14
CA ARG A 423 3.87 -10.66 -17.66
C ARG A 423 2.81 -10.82 -16.56
N ARG A 424 3.25 -10.79 -15.29
CA ARG A 424 2.41 -10.90 -14.09
C ARG A 424 2.76 -9.76 -13.16
N ILE A 425 1.99 -8.71 -13.23
CA ILE A 425 2.23 -7.44 -12.53
C ILE A 425 2.55 -7.60 -11.04
N GLN A 426 1.86 -8.52 -10.34
CA GLN A 426 2.10 -8.77 -8.93
C GLN A 426 3.51 -9.35 -8.64
N THR A 427 4.22 -9.85 -9.66
CA THR A 427 5.59 -10.38 -9.54
C THR A 427 6.65 -9.44 -10.10
N LEU A 428 6.24 -8.31 -10.64
CA LEU A 428 7.15 -7.30 -11.17
C LEU A 428 7.89 -6.62 -10.02
N LEU A 429 9.21 -6.60 -10.09
CA LEU A 429 10.08 -6.02 -9.07
C LEU A 429 11.02 -4.99 -9.68
N SER A 430 11.19 -3.85 -9.03
CA SER A 430 12.24 -2.91 -9.37
C SER A 430 13.61 -3.39 -8.86
N PRO A 431 14.74 -2.94 -9.43
CA PRO A 431 16.09 -3.24 -8.92
C PRO A 431 16.25 -2.84 -7.44
N GLU A 432 15.66 -1.72 -7.02
CA GLU A 432 15.67 -1.26 -5.64
C GLU A 432 14.91 -2.21 -4.72
N ARG A 433 13.78 -2.75 -5.19
CA ARG A 433 13.01 -3.75 -4.44
C ARG A 433 13.77 -5.06 -4.31
N MET A 434 14.47 -5.50 -5.36
CA MET A 434 15.38 -6.66 -5.31
C MET A 434 16.50 -6.42 -4.29
N TYR A 435 17.05 -5.22 -4.25
CA TYR A 435 18.06 -4.84 -3.26
C TYR A 435 17.51 -4.89 -1.82
N GLN A 436 16.29 -4.45 -1.60
CA GLN A 436 15.65 -4.58 -0.28
C GLN A 436 15.44 -6.03 0.14
N ILE A 437 15.04 -6.89 -0.80
CA ILE A 437 14.87 -8.33 -0.54
C ILE A 437 16.20 -8.96 -0.13
N SER A 438 17.29 -8.64 -0.81
CA SER A 438 18.62 -9.15 -0.45
C SER A 438 19.06 -8.67 0.95
N GLY A 439 18.67 -7.47 1.33
CA GLY A 439 18.91 -6.89 2.66
C GLY A 439 18.14 -7.57 3.79
N ARG A 440 17.31 -8.58 3.52
CA ARG A 440 16.61 -9.35 4.59
C ARG A 440 17.55 -10.32 5.32
N CYS A 441 18.64 -10.73 4.70
CA CYS A 441 19.69 -11.48 5.38
C CYS A 441 20.41 -10.54 6.37
N ARG A 442 20.36 -10.89 7.66
CA ARG A 442 20.98 -10.11 8.75
C ARG A 442 22.23 -10.74 9.32
N ASP A 443 22.66 -11.87 8.73
CA ASP A 443 23.96 -12.43 9.07
C ASP A 443 25.08 -11.46 8.67
N GLU A 444 26.12 -11.36 9.49
CA GLU A 444 27.23 -10.41 9.26
C GLU A 444 28.03 -10.74 8.00
N LEU A 445 28.10 -12.01 7.62
CA LEU A 445 28.76 -12.47 6.40
C LEU A 445 27.87 -12.26 5.16
N GLY A 446 26.57 -11.97 5.34
CA GLY A 446 25.59 -11.75 4.29
C GLY A 446 25.12 -13.03 3.60
N LEU A 447 24.54 -12.88 2.41
CA LEU A 447 24.03 -13.99 1.59
C LEU A 447 25.14 -14.96 1.19
N LEU A 448 24.80 -16.25 1.04
CA LEU A 448 25.68 -17.24 0.44
C LEU A 448 25.86 -16.97 -1.07
N SER A 449 24.77 -16.73 -1.79
CA SER A 449 24.76 -16.24 -3.17
C SER A 449 23.44 -15.57 -3.48
N GLU A 450 23.38 -14.84 -4.59
CA GLU A 450 22.15 -14.25 -5.10
C GLU A 450 22.00 -14.52 -6.59
N THR A 451 20.81 -14.98 -6.99
CA THR A 451 20.44 -15.18 -8.39
C THR A 451 19.10 -14.49 -8.68
N ILE A 452 19.07 -13.67 -9.72
CA ILE A 452 17.86 -13.02 -10.23
C ILE A 452 17.38 -13.78 -11.46
N ILE A 453 16.15 -14.29 -11.41
CA ILE A 453 15.50 -14.96 -12.54
C ILE A 453 14.39 -14.03 -13.06
N TYR A 454 14.48 -13.63 -14.31
CA TYR A 454 13.51 -12.71 -14.89
C TYR A 454 13.00 -13.13 -16.27
N ALA A 455 11.82 -12.68 -16.63
CA ALA A 455 11.26 -12.83 -17.96
C ALA A 455 11.26 -11.49 -18.70
N PHE A 456 11.31 -11.56 -20.02
CA PHE A 456 11.17 -10.41 -20.90
C PHE A 456 9.71 -10.22 -21.28
N TYR A 457 9.25 -8.98 -21.24
CA TYR A 457 7.94 -8.64 -21.77
C TYR A 457 8.01 -7.35 -22.58
N LYS A 458 7.78 -7.45 -23.87
CA LYS A 458 7.52 -6.27 -24.68
C LYS A 458 6.00 -6.10 -24.78
N PRO A 459 5.42 -5.08 -24.19
CA PRO A 459 3.99 -4.82 -24.36
C PRO A 459 3.66 -4.66 -25.83
N LYS A 460 2.58 -5.29 -26.31
CA LYS A 460 2.17 -5.25 -27.73
C LYS A 460 1.81 -3.85 -28.20
N THR A 461 1.31 -3.01 -27.31
CA THR A 461 1.09 -1.58 -27.48
C THR A 461 1.19 -0.95 -26.10
N PRO A 462 1.97 0.09 -25.92
CA PRO A 462 1.85 0.89 -24.69
C PRO A 462 0.42 1.42 -24.69
N ALA A 463 -0.40 1.02 -23.72
CA ALA A 463 -1.54 1.83 -23.38
C ALA A 463 -0.98 3.24 -23.15
N GLU A 464 -1.63 4.28 -23.65
CA GLU A 464 -1.17 5.66 -23.61
C GLU A 464 -0.53 5.95 -22.25
N ALA A 465 0.79 6.00 -22.22
CA ALA A 465 1.54 6.38 -21.05
C ALA A 465 1.25 7.87 -20.82
N ILE A 466 0.53 8.16 -19.76
CA ILE A 466 0.24 9.55 -19.39
C ILE A 466 1.43 10.03 -18.56
N PRO A 467 2.02 11.19 -18.83
CA PRO A 467 3.04 11.79 -17.99
C PRO A 467 2.56 11.90 -16.52
N LEU A 468 3.49 11.83 -15.58
CA LEU A 468 3.16 11.82 -14.14
C LEU A 468 2.40 13.09 -13.75
N GLU A 469 2.81 14.23 -14.28
CA GLU A 469 2.19 15.55 -14.07
C GLU A 469 0.74 15.59 -14.56
N GLU A 470 0.41 14.83 -15.58
CA GLU A 470 -0.97 14.73 -16.07
C GLU A 470 -1.86 13.91 -15.10
N TYR A 471 -1.32 12.91 -14.42
CA TYR A 471 -2.04 12.23 -13.34
C TYR A 471 -2.28 13.18 -12.15
N GLU A 472 -1.25 13.96 -11.75
CA GLU A 472 -1.37 14.96 -10.68
C GLU A 472 -2.47 15.97 -11.04
N ARG A 473 -2.40 16.57 -12.22
CA ARG A 473 -3.39 17.55 -12.71
C ARG A 473 -4.81 17.00 -12.77
N LYS A 474 -4.99 15.78 -13.27
CA LYS A 474 -6.30 15.12 -13.31
C LYS A 474 -6.83 14.83 -11.90
N ALA A 475 -5.98 14.40 -11.01
CA ALA A 475 -6.36 14.13 -9.62
C ALA A 475 -6.81 15.40 -8.89
N GLU A 476 -6.11 16.51 -9.10
CA GLU A 476 -6.49 17.82 -8.54
C GLU A 476 -7.85 18.28 -9.04
N ILE A 477 -8.07 18.28 -10.37
CA ILE A 477 -9.34 18.68 -10.98
C ILE A 477 -10.49 17.79 -10.46
N LEU A 478 -10.30 16.47 -10.43
CA LEU A 478 -11.34 15.56 -9.96
C LEU A 478 -11.63 15.73 -8.45
N SER A 479 -10.61 16.02 -7.65
CA SER A 479 -10.77 16.28 -6.22
C SER A 479 -11.55 17.58 -5.97
N GLN A 480 -11.24 18.65 -6.69
CA GLN A 480 -11.96 19.91 -6.65
C GLN A 480 -13.42 19.71 -7.06
N PHE A 481 -13.66 19.02 -8.18
CA PHE A 481 -15.02 18.74 -8.66
C PHE A 481 -15.84 17.93 -7.63
N ALA A 482 -15.24 16.89 -7.03
CA ALA A 482 -15.92 16.08 -6.02
C ALA A 482 -16.29 16.88 -4.77
N ASN A 483 -15.39 17.75 -4.29
CA ASN A 483 -15.64 18.57 -3.12
C ASN A 483 -16.69 19.68 -3.41
N SER A 484 -16.59 20.34 -4.57
CA SER A 484 -17.59 21.35 -4.98
C SER A 484 -18.98 20.75 -5.15
N SER A 485 -19.08 19.52 -5.65
CA SER A 485 -20.34 18.79 -5.75
C SER A 485 -20.96 18.53 -4.38
N GLU A 486 -20.13 18.27 -3.35
CA GLU A 486 -20.61 18.11 -1.96
C GLU A 486 -21.10 19.44 -1.36
N ASP A 487 -20.38 20.53 -1.61
CA ASP A 487 -20.77 21.85 -1.11
C ASP A 487 -22.09 22.32 -1.73
N ILE A 488 -22.29 22.08 -3.03
CA ILE A 488 -23.56 22.31 -3.72
C ILE A 488 -24.66 21.45 -3.10
N GLN A 489 -24.40 20.18 -2.86
CA GLN A 489 -25.36 19.27 -2.23
C GLN A 489 -25.78 19.76 -0.85
N LYS A 490 -24.82 20.10 0.03
CA LYS A 490 -25.11 20.63 1.38
C LYS A 490 -25.95 21.91 1.33
N SER A 491 -25.69 22.76 0.34
CA SER A 491 -26.45 23.99 0.14
C SER A 491 -27.89 23.75 -0.36
N CYS A 492 -28.14 22.58 -0.93
CA CYS A 492 -29.41 22.19 -1.53
C CYS A 492 -30.09 21.00 -0.81
N GLU A 493 -29.71 20.68 0.42
CA GLU A 493 -30.19 19.49 1.17
C GLU A 493 -31.73 19.43 1.28
N ASN A 494 -32.42 20.57 1.27
CA ASN A 494 -33.86 20.64 1.31
C ASN A 494 -34.57 20.45 -0.05
N VAL A 495 -33.79 20.40 -1.15
CA VAL A 495 -34.31 20.37 -2.54
C VAL A 495 -33.86 19.12 -3.29
N LEU A 496 -32.73 18.56 -2.93
CA LEU A 496 -32.14 17.38 -3.62
C LEU A 496 -32.44 16.10 -2.84
N PRO A 497 -32.79 15.00 -3.55
CA PRO A 497 -33.00 13.69 -2.91
C PRO A 497 -31.75 13.21 -2.14
N ALA A 498 -31.96 12.48 -1.04
CA ALA A 498 -30.90 11.91 -0.18
C ALA A 498 -29.83 11.05 -0.92
N ASN A 499 -30.05 10.75 -2.18
CA ASN A 499 -29.21 9.90 -3.02
C ASN A 499 -27.99 10.60 -3.64
N PHE A 500 -27.81 11.88 -3.42
CA PHE A 500 -26.66 12.64 -3.96
C PHE A 500 -25.34 12.35 -3.26
N ALA A 501 -25.38 11.72 -2.07
CA ALA A 501 -24.18 11.28 -1.34
C ALA A 501 -23.28 10.35 -2.14
N ASP A 502 -23.85 9.60 -3.10
CA ASP A 502 -23.12 8.63 -3.92
C ASP A 502 -22.27 9.27 -5.04
N VAL A 503 -22.46 10.56 -5.36
CA VAL A 503 -21.73 11.22 -6.45
C VAL A 503 -20.22 11.26 -6.15
N LYS A 504 -19.85 11.55 -4.91
CA LYS A 504 -18.45 11.56 -4.47
C LYS A 504 -17.78 10.19 -4.65
N ASP A 505 -18.44 9.14 -4.21
CA ASP A 505 -17.94 7.78 -4.32
C ASP A 505 -17.87 7.31 -5.77
N ALA A 506 -18.84 7.73 -6.59
CA ALA A 506 -18.82 7.49 -8.03
C ALA A 506 -17.64 8.18 -8.72
N ILE A 507 -17.32 9.41 -8.35
CA ILE A 507 -16.17 10.14 -8.90
C ILE A 507 -14.86 9.43 -8.49
N VAL A 508 -14.73 9.04 -7.22
CA VAL A 508 -13.55 8.28 -6.75
C VAL A 508 -13.43 6.95 -7.50
N GLU A 509 -14.52 6.20 -7.67
CA GLU A 509 -14.50 4.93 -8.39
C GLU A 509 -14.13 5.11 -9.87
N ARG A 510 -14.62 6.17 -10.52
CA ARG A 510 -14.31 6.49 -11.93
C ARG A 510 -12.93 7.09 -12.14
N SER A 511 -12.27 7.55 -11.10
CA SER A 511 -10.91 8.08 -11.15
C SER A 511 -9.83 7.00 -11.34
N LYS A 512 -10.22 5.75 -11.46
CA LYS A 512 -9.29 4.62 -11.56
C LYS A 512 -8.59 4.59 -12.91
N HIS A 513 -7.29 4.53 -12.85
CA HIS A 513 -6.41 4.37 -14.00
C HIS A 513 -5.66 3.04 -13.94
N SER A 514 -5.35 2.48 -15.09
CA SER A 514 -4.52 1.28 -15.22
C SER A 514 -3.41 1.51 -16.23
N VAL A 515 -2.24 1.01 -15.92
CA VAL A 515 -1.09 1.00 -16.82
C VAL A 515 -0.90 -0.43 -17.33
N PHE A 516 -0.83 -0.60 -18.64
CA PHE A 516 -0.50 -1.87 -19.31
C PHE A 516 -1.32 -3.09 -18.82
N GLY A 517 -2.62 -2.91 -18.60
CA GLY A 517 -3.50 -4.01 -18.16
C GLY A 517 -3.38 -4.35 -16.67
N SER A 518 -2.72 -3.51 -15.87
CA SER A 518 -2.71 -3.62 -14.42
C SER A 518 -4.12 -3.46 -13.81
N GLN A 519 -4.27 -3.82 -12.55
CA GLN A 519 -5.50 -3.47 -11.82
C GLN A 519 -5.66 -1.95 -11.77
N PRO A 520 -6.87 -1.43 -12.03
CA PRO A 520 -7.10 0.00 -11.95
C PRO A 520 -6.79 0.54 -10.54
N ILE A 521 -6.08 1.65 -10.51
CA ILE A 521 -5.66 2.34 -9.31
C ILE A 521 -6.38 3.70 -9.27
N SER A 522 -6.99 4.05 -8.15
CA SER A 522 -7.62 5.35 -7.98
C SER A 522 -6.59 6.44 -7.79
N ILE A 523 -6.71 7.55 -8.54
CA ILE A 523 -5.83 8.71 -8.41
C ILE A 523 -6.35 9.76 -7.43
N ILE A 524 -7.57 9.57 -6.91
CA ILE A 524 -8.14 10.36 -5.82
C ILE A 524 -8.69 9.45 -4.72
N ARG A 525 -8.77 9.97 -3.51
CA ARG A 525 -9.26 9.25 -2.33
C ARG A 525 -9.96 10.18 -1.35
N ARG A 526 -10.63 9.63 -0.35
CA ARG A 526 -11.02 10.40 0.84
C ARG A 526 -9.85 10.46 1.83
N ASN A 527 -9.56 11.64 2.36
CA ASN A 527 -8.59 11.79 3.45
C ASN A 527 -9.24 11.51 4.82
N ILE A 528 -8.44 11.59 5.89
CA ILE A 528 -8.90 11.37 7.27
C ILE A 528 -9.95 12.38 7.74
N HIS A 529 -10.13 13.51 7.05
CA HIS A 529 -11.14 14.52 7.33
C HIS A 529 -12.38 14.39 6.41
N GLY A 530 -12.47 13.32 5.61
CA GLY A 530 -13.59 13.04 4.71
C GLY A 530 -13.57 13.86 3.40
N LYS A 531 -12.60 14.72 3.17
CA LYS A 531 -12.43 15.46 1.91
C LYS A 531 -11.85 14.56 0.82
N VAL A 532 -12.26 14.77 -0.41
CA VAL A 532 -11.62 14.12 -1.56
C VAL A 532 -10.35 14.87 -1.91
N VAL A 533 -9.25 14.13 -1.98
CA VAL A 533 -7.90 14.65 -2.26
C VAL A 533 -7.20 13.75 -3.26
N PRO A 534 -6.16 14.23 -3.96
CA PRO A 534 -5.31 13.36 -4.77
C PRO A 534 -4.70 12.21 -3.95
N ALA A 535 -4.64 11.03 -4.54
CA ALA A 535 -3.99 9.85 -3.97
C ALA A 535 -2.53 9.79 -4.45
N TYR A 536 -1.68 10.61 -3.86
CA TYR A 536 -0.32 10.84 -4.36
C TYR A 536 0.57 9.60 -4.32
N LEU A 537 0.47 8.74 -3.29
CA LEU A 537 1.22 7.47 -3.27
C LEU A 537 0.75 6.50 -4.37
N ASN A 538 -0.54 6.55 -4.72
CA ASN A 538 -1.06 5.79 -5.84
C ASN A 538 -0.54 6.32 -7.18
N ILE A 539 -0.41 7.65 -7.30
CA ILE A 539 0.20 8.30 -8.48
C ILE A 539 1.68 7.91 -8.57
N ASP A 540 2.44 7.95 -7.47
CA ASP A 540 3.81 7.45 -7.40
C ASP A 540 3.91 5.99 -7.87
N ALA A 541 2.98 5.13 -7.42
CA ALA A 541 2.92 3.73 -7.84
C ALA A 541 2.61 3.55 -9.33
N LEU A 542 1.73 4.39 -9.91
CA LEU A 542 1.46 4.40 -11.36
C LEU A 542 2.70 4.79 -12.14
N GLY A 543 3.43 5.82 -11.69
CA GLY A 543 4.71 6.24 -12.27
C GLY A 543 5.77 5.14 -12.23
N GLU A 544 5.92 4.44 -11.09
CA GLU A 544 6.82 3.29 -10.98
C GLU A 544 6.47 2.19 -11.97
N TYR A 545 5.20 1.82 -12.07
CA TYR A 545 4.74 0.81 -13.02
C TYR A 545 5.06 1.20 -14.45
N GLN A 546 4.78 2.44 -14.79
CA GLN A 546 5.09 2.96 -16.11
C GLN A 546 6.58 2.86 -16.40
N GLN A 547 7.43 3.37 -15.52
CA GLN A 547 8.88 3.32 -15.65
C GLN A 547 9.41 1.89 -15.79
N LEU A 548 8.93 0.97 -14.94
CA LEU A 548 9.34 -0.43 -15.02
C LEU A 548 8.98 -1.05 -16.37
N CYS A 549 7.77 -0.79 -16.89
CA CYS A 549 7.31 -1.39 -18.15
C CYS A 549 7.94 -0.74 -19.40
N THR A 550 8.13 0.59 -19.41
CA THR A 550 8.59 1.34 -20.59
C THR A 550 10.10 1.51 -20.66
N GLU A 551 10.78 1.50 -19.51
CA GLU A 551 12.21 1.75 -19.41
C GLU A 551 12.96 0.53 -18.91
N THR A 552 12.72 0.12 -17.65
CA THR A 552 13.53 -0.91 -16.99
C THR A 552 13.45 -2.26 -17.69
N TYR A 553 12.25 -2.76 -18.01
CA TYR A 553 12.03 -4.05 -18.67
C TYR A 553 11.81 -3.92 -20.19
N ALA A 554 12.07 -2.76 -20.77
CA ALA A 554 11.87 -2.54 -22.20
C ALA A 554 12.85 -3.33 -23.07
N THR A 555 14.11 -3.39 -22.65
CA THR A 555 15.17 -4.15 -23.32
C THR A 555 16.01 -4.92 -22.30
N GLN A 556 16.78 -5.89 -22.79
CA GLN A 556 17.73 -6.61 -21.96
C GLN A 556 18.78 -5.66 -21.37
N SER A 557 19.32 -4.79 -22.20
CA SER A 557 20.34 -3.82 -21.78
C SER A 557 19.78 -2.93 -20.66
N SER A 558 18.60 -2.32 -20.88
CA SER A 558 18.01 -1.41 -19.88
C SER A 558 17.77 -2.10 -18.52
N PHE A 559 17.37 -3.37 -18.52
CA PHE A 559 17.24 -4.12 -17.28
C PHE A 559 18.59 -4.38 -16.59
N LEU A 560 19.60 -4.80 -17.34
CA LEU A 560 20.93 -5.05 -16.80
C LEU A 560 21.60 -3.76 -16.31
N ASP A 561 21.45 -2.66 -17.05
CA ASP A 561 21.96 -1.33 -16.66
C ASP A 561 21.30 -0.85 -15.37
N ALA A 562 19.98 -1.01 -15.25
CA ALA A 562 19.25 -0.69 -14.03
C ALA A 562 19.70 -1.58 -12.84
N LEU A 563 19.92 -2.86 -13.04
CA LEU A 563 20.45 -3.75 -11.99
C LEU A 563 21.88 -3.36 -11.58
N ALA A 564 22.71 -2.95 -12.52
CA ALA A 564 24.11 -2.57 -12.26
C ALA A 564 24.23 -1.37 -11.31
N THR A 565 23.16 -0.56 -11.15
CA THR A 565 23.13 0.52 -10.17
C THR A 565 23.10 0.03 -8.73
N THR A 566 22.63 -1.20 -8.49
CA THR A 566 22.42 -1.75 -7.14
C THR A 566 23.26 -3.00 -6.85
N CYS A 567 23.86 -3.62 -7.86
CA CYS A 567 24.63 -4.85 -7.72
C CYS A 567 25.75 -4.97 -8.78
N LYS A 568 26.67 -5.92 -8.55
CA LYS A 568 27.66 -6.35 -9.54
C LYS A 568 27.18 -7.64 -10.20
N ILE A 569 26.85 -7.57 -11.47
CA ILE A 569 26.49 -8.76 -12.26
C ILE A 569 27.74 -9.59 -12.49
N CYS A 570 27.74 -10.82 -11.96
CA CYS A 570 28.87 -11.75 -12.06
C CYS A 570 28.72 -12.72 -13.23
N ALA A 571 27.50 -13.21 -13.46
CA ALA A 571 27.19 -14.08 -14.57
C ALA A 571 25.83 -13.73 -15.17
N TYR A 572 25.71 -13.90 -16.47
CA TYR A 572 24.45 -13.75 -17.20
C TYR A 572 24.20 -14.99 -18.06
N ARG A 573 22.98 -15.51 -17.99
CA ARG A 573 22.58 -16.68 -18.78
C ARG A 573 21.29 -16.37 -19.56
N ASP A 574 21.38 -16.55 -20.86
CA ASP A 574 20.23 -16.52 -21.76
C ASP A 574 19.49 -17.86 -21.77
N PRO A 575 18.20 -17.84 -22.06
CA PRO A 575 17.40 -19.05 -22.13
C PRO A 575 17.81 -19.95 -23.30
N ILE A 576 17.78 -21.25 -23.05
CA ILE A 576 17.97 -22.27 -24.10
C ILE A 576 16.66 -22.39 -24.88
N PRO A 577 16.65 -22.28 -26.23
CA PRO A 577 15.42 -22.26 -27.05
C PRO A 577 14.46 -23.42 -26.80
N ASP A 578 14.95 -24.63 -26.61
CA ASP A 578 14.14 -25.84 -26.44
C ASP A 578 13.34 -25.92 -25.13
N LYS A 579 13.67 -25.07 -24.14
CA LYS A 579 12.96 -25.01 -22.85
C LYS A 579 11.75 -24.06 -22.85
N PHE A 580 11.38 -23.49 -23.99
CA PHE A 580 10.29 -22.50 -24.06
C PHE A 580 8.90 -23.09 -24.05
N GLN A 581 8.74 -24.32 -24.50
CA GLN A 581 7.43 -24.97 -24.52
C GLN A 581 7.11 -25.56 -23.14
N LYS A 582 5.91 -25.25 -22.67
CA LYS A 582 5.38 -25.92 -21.49
C LYS A 582 5.07 -27.36 -21.86
N ASP A 583 5.66 -28.29 -21.12
CA ASP A 583 5.29 -29.71 -21.25
C ASP A 583 3.84 -29.93 -20.76
N GLU A 584 3.26 -31.10 -21.07
CA GLU A 584 1.89 -31.42 -20.67
C GLU A 584 1.74 -31.49 -19.17
N ILE A 585 2.74 -32.01 -18.46
CA ILE A 585 2.77 -32.07 -16.99
C ILE A 585 2.64 -30.67 -16.39
N GLN A 586 3.37 -29.70 -16.92
CA GLN A 586 3.27 -28.32 -16.44
C GLN A 586 1.89 -27.71 -16.72
N LYS A 587 1.29 -28.01 -17.88
CA LYS A 587 -0.07 -27.54 -18.22
C LYS A 587 -1.13 -28.12 -17.28
N ASP A 588 -1.01 -29.40 -16.97
CA ASP A 588 -1.93 -30.10 -16.04
C ASP A 588 -1.80 -29.56 -14.63
N ILE A 589 -0.57 -29.37 -14.14
CA ILE A 589 -0.30 -28.76 -12.82
C ILE A 589 -0.89 -27.34 -12.75
N GLU A 590 -0.71 -26.53 -13.80
CA GLU A 590 -1.24 -25.17 -13.84
C GLU A 590 -2.78 -25.15 -13.85
N LYS A 591 -3.40 -26.11 -14.54
CA LYS A 591 -4.86 -26.27 -14.57
C LYS A 591 -5.40 -26.67 -13.20
N GLU A 592 -4.84 -27.68 -12.58
CA GLU A 592 -5.26 -28.14 -11.26
C GLU A 592 -5.04 -27.08 -10.17
N ASN A 593 -3.91 -26.37 -10.18
CA ASN A 593 -3.68 -25.25 -9.27
C ASN A 593 -4.72 -24.15 -9.45
N SER A 594 -5.21 -23.93 -10.68
CA SER A 594 -6.27 -22.98 -10.96
C SER A 594 -7.61 -23.44 -10.36
N GLU A 595 -7.89 -24.74 -10.41
CA GLU A 595 -9.09 -25.36 -9.84
C GLU A 595 -9.05 -25.34 -8.31
N ASN A 596 -7.90 -25.64 -7.70
CA ASN A 596 -7.71 -25.58 -6.25
C ASN A 596 -7.90 -24.16 -5.70
N GLN A 597 -7.34 -23.15 -6.38
CA GLN A 597 -7.55 -21.76 -6.02
C GLN A 597 -9.03 -21.35 -6.12
N ARG A 598 -9.71 -21.84 -7.16
CA ARG A 598 -11.15 -21.64 -7.31
C ARG A 598 -11.93 -22.21 -6.14
N ASN A 599 -11.66 -23.46 -5.78
CA ASN A 599 -12.33 -24.15 -4.68
C ASN A 599 -12.12 -23.43 -3.33
N ALA A 600 -10.91 -22.94 -3.07
CA ALA A 600 -10.62 -22.13 -1.89
C ALA A 600 -11.46 -20.84 -1.84
N ILE A 601 -11.60 -20.14 -2.97
CA ILE A 601 -12.45 -18.94 -3.04
C ILE A 601 -13.92 -19.29 -2.78
N ILE A 602 -14.41 -20.40 -3.32
CA ILE A 602 -15.79 -20.88 -3.08
C ILE A 602 -16.01 -21.08 -1.57
N GLN A 603 -15.11 -21.76 -0.88
CA GLN A 603 -15.22 -22.00 0.55
C GLN A 603 -15.30 -20.70 1.37
N TYR A 604 -14.51 -19.70 1.00
CA TYR A 604 -14.55 -18.40 1.69
C TYR A 604 -15.84 -17.63 1.48
N VAL A 605 -16.39 -17.68 0.26
CA VAL A 605 -17.68 -17.06 -0.04
C VAL A 605 -18.80 -17.82 0.66
N GLN A 606 -18.76 -19.16 0.67
CA GLN A 606 -19.73 -20.00 1.36
C GLN A 606 -19.76 -19.69 2.86
N SER A 607 -18.61 -19.57 3.50
CA SER A 607 -18.53 -19.16 4.91
C SER A 607 -19.22 -17.81 5.18
N SER A 608 -19.12 -16.87 4.23
CA SER A 608 -19.81 -15.57 4.37
C SER A 608 -21.31 -15.67 4.13
N ILE A 609 -21.74 -16.58 3.25
CA ILE A 609 -23.18 -16.90 3.05
C ILE A 609 -23.75 -17.50 4.33
N ASP A 610 -23.07 -18.49 4.91
CA ASP A 610 -23.52 -19.16 6.14
C ASP A 610 -23.62 -18.17 7.32
N GLU A 611 -22.68 -17.20 7.42
CA GLU A 611 -22.73 -16.14 8.41
C GLU A 611 -23.94 -15.23 8.18
N LEU A 612 -24.22 -14.86 6.92
CA LEU A 612 -25.34 -14.01 6.53
C LEU A 612 -26.69 -14.70 6.82
N LEU A 613 -26.80 -15.99 6.53
CA LEU A 613 -28.02 -16.78 6.81
C LEU A 613 -28.24 -16.93 8.32
N ARG A 614 -27.19 -17.12 9.11
CA ARG A 614 -27.29 -17.10 10.58
C ARG A 614 -27.74 -15.74 11.11
N ALA A 615 -27.19 -14.65 10.58
CA ALA A 615 -27.65 -13.31 10.97
C ALA A 615 -29.12 -13.11 10.64
N LYS A 616 -29.57 -13.57 9.44
CA LYS A 616 -30.97 -13.51 9.02
C LYS A 616 -31.91 -14.30 9.97
N SER A 617 -31.47 -15.46 10.48
CA SER A 617 -32.28 -16.25 11.43
C SER A 617 -32.40 -15.60 12.81
N GLN A 618 -31.54 -14.64 13.15
CA GLN A 618 -31.56 -13.90 14.42
C GLN A 618 -32.33 -12.58 14.33
N GLY A 619 -32.69 -12.13 13.14
CA GLY A 619 -33.44 -10.89 12.91
C GLY A 619 -33.33 -10.34 11.50
N PRO A 620 -33.95 -9.19 11.20
CA PRO A 620 -33.88 -8.56 9.89
C PRO A 620 -32.45 -8.13 9.56
N ILE A 621 -32.04 -8.33 8.33
CA ILE A 621 -30.77 -7.83 7.82
C ILE A 621 -30.93 -6.33 7.54
N THR A 622 -30.16 -5.53 8.25
CA THR A 622 -30.07 -4.07 8.08
C THR A 622 -28.69 -3.65 7.57
N ASP A 623 -28.57 -2.42 7.09
CA ASP A 623 -27.29 -1.85 6.69
C ASP A 623 -26.25 -1.92 7.80
N ASP A 624 -26.63 -1.67 9.06
CA ASP A 624 -25.73 -1.78 10.21
C ASP A 624 -25.26 -3.19 10.45
N VAL A 625 -26.11 -4.19 10.24
CA VAL A 625 -25.72 -5.61 10.34
C VAL A 625 -24.69 -5.94 9.26
N LEU A 626 -24.95 -5.56 8.01
CA LEU A 626 -24.03 -5.78 6.90
C LEU A 626 -22.71 -5.03 7.10
N ASP A 627 -22.75 -3.79 7.58
CA ASP A 627 -21.53 -3.02 7.86
C ASP A 627 -20.69 -3.65 8.97
N ARG A 628 -21.30 -4.11 10.05
CA ARG A 628 -20.59 -4.88 11.08
C ARG A 628 -19.94 -6.15 10.52
N MET A 629 -20.66 -6.87 9.67
CA MET A 629 -20.13 -8.07 9.02
C MET A 629 -18.97 -7.74 8.06
N ILE A 630 -19.05 -6.63 7.31
CA ILE A 630 -18.02 -6.18 6.37
C ILE A 630 -16.77 -5.71 7.13
N ARG A 631 -16.93 -5.02 8.26
CA ARG A 631 -15.83 -4.51 9.11
C ARG A 631 -15.14 -5.61 9.92
N LYS A 632 -15.82 -6.72 10.17
CA LYS A 632 -15.26 -7.85 10.92
C LYS A 632 -13.95 -8.33 10.26
N PRO A 633 -12.86 -8.51 11.03
CA PRO A 633 -11.64 -9.09 10.51
C PRO A 633 -11.92 -10.44 9.86
N ARG A 634 -11.47 -10.62 8.62
CA ARG A 634 -11.62 -11.86 7.85
C ARG A 634 -10.30 -12.26 7.27
N ASP A 635 -10.03 -13.54 7.27
CA ASP A 635 -8.81 -14.10 6.68
C ASP A 635 -8.74 -13.91 5.16
N ASN A 636 -9.86 -13.45 4.55
CA ASN A 636 -9.98 -13.43 3.11
C ASN A 636 -10.84 -12.26 2.61
N ARG A 637 -10.32 -11.56 1.60
CA ARG A 637 -11.00 -10.45 0.92
C ARG A 637 -12.26 -10.85 0.14
N HIS A 638 -12.35 -12.12 -0.30
CA HIS A 638 -13.44 -12.57 -1.17
C HIS A 638 -14.78 -12.59 -0.43
N GLY A 639 -14.81 -13.06 0.81
CA GLY A 639 -16.00 -13.00 1.64
C GLY A 639 -16.46 -11.57 1.92
N ARG A 640 -15.51 -10.64 2.17
CA ARG A 640 -15.82 -9.22 2.32
C ARG A 640 -16.38 -8.61 1.03
N THR A 641 -15.79 -8.95 -0.12
CA THR A 641 -16.28 -8.49 -1.42
C THR A 641 -17.70 -9.00 -1.71
N PHE A 642 -17.99 -10.26 -1.35
CA PHE A 642 -19.33 -10.81 -1.47
C PHE A 642 -20.34 -10.01 -0.64
N LEU A 643 -20.05 -9.74 0.63
CA LEU A 643 -20.94 -8.98 1.51
C LEU A 643 -21.15 -7.53 1.03
N LYS A 644 -20.11 -6.87 0.51
CA LYS A 644 -20.25 -5.55 -0.11
C LYS A 644 -21.20 -5.58 -1.30
N ARG A 645 -21.12 -6.61 -2.13
CA ARG A 645 -22.04 -6.80 -3.28
C ARG A 645 -23.48 -7.11 -2.85
N VAL A 646 -23.62 -7.87 -1.79
CA VAL A 646 -24.94 -8.11 -1.19
C VAL A 646 -25.50 -6.78 -0.67
N LYS A 647 -24.73 -6.01 0.08
CA LYS A 647 -25.16 -4.71 0.61
C LYS A 647 -25.61 -3.74 -0.50
N GLU A 648 -24.90 -3.72 -1.62
CA GLU A 648 -25.22 -2.85 -2.76
C GLU A 648 -26.57 -3.23 -3.42
N LEU A 649 -26.91 -4.51 -3.46
CA LEU A 649 -28.03 -5.03 -4.23
C LEU A 649 -29.27 -5.38 -3.38
N TYR A 650 -29.09 -5.61 -2.10
CA TYR A 650 -30.16 -6.07 -1.22
C TYR A 650 -31.36 -5.10 -1.08
N PRO A 651 -31.22 -3.77 -1.25
CA PRO A 651 -32.39 -2.89 -1.27
C PRO A 651 -33.34 -3.15 -2.45
N TYR A 652 -32.84 -3.74 -3.51
CA TYR A 652 -33.58 -3.97 -4.77
C TYR A 652 -34.06 -5.41 -4.96
N VAL A 653 -33.35 -6.38 -4.39
CA VAL A 653 -33.60 -7.80 -4.56
C VAL A 653 -33.58 -8.50 -3.22
N SER A 654 -34.55 -9.39 -3.00
CA SER A 654 -34.60 -10.15 -1.74
C SER A 654 -33.30 -10.91 -1.50
N LEU A 655 -32.91 -11.04 -0.23
CA LEU A 655 -31.64 -11.63 0.16
C LEU A 655 -31.48 -13.09 -0.35
N ASP A 656 -32.57 -13.88 -0.24
CA ASP A 656 -32.56 -15.28 -0.71
C ASP A 656 -32.32 -15.34 -2.22
N LYS A 657 -32.95 -14.46 -2.97
CA LYS A 657 -32.77 -14.40 -4.41
C LYS A 657 -31.37 -13.87 -4.80
N LEU A 658 -30.81 -12.95 -4.03
CA LEU A 658 -29.43 -12.53 -4.24
C LEU A 658 -28.45 -13.67 -4.02
N ILE A 659 -28.64 -14.46 -2.98
CA ILE A 659 -27.82 -15.65 -2.74
C ILE A 659 -27.97 -16.62 -3.91
N ASP A 660 -29.19 -16.88 -4.38
CA ASP A 660 -29.45 -17.73 -5.55
C ASP A 660 -28.80 -17.20 -6.82
N ILE A 661 -28.82 -15.90 -7.06
CA ILE A 661 -28.21 -15.27 -8.24
C ILE A 661 -26.68 -15.30 -8.15
N LEU A 662 -26.13 -15.13 -6.98
CA LEU A 662 -24.68 -15.07 -6.77
C LEU A 662 -24.04 -16.46 -6.65
N THR A 663 -24.72 -17.43 -6.04
CA THR A 663 -24.16 -18.77 -5.69
C THR A 663 -23.97 -19.73 -6.88
N PRO A 664 -24.92 -19.93 -7.82
CA PRO A 664 -24.74 -20.89 -8.90
C PRO A 664 -23.58 -20.58 -9.83
N ARG A 665 -23.20 -19.33 -9.94
CA ARG A 665 -22.04 -18.92 -10.73
C ARG A 665 -20.71 -19.10 -10.00
N LEU A 666 -20.73 -19.30 -8.68
CA LEU A 666 -19.58 -19.78 -7.94
C LEU A 666 -19.19 -21.20 -8.36
N THR A 667 -20.16 -22.03 -8.71
CA THR A 667 -19.95 -23.46 -8.99
C THR A 667 -19.80 -23.82 -10.47
N LYS A 668 -20.49 -23.13 -11.40
CA LYS A 668 -20.60 -23.54 -12.82
C LYS A 668 -19.56 -22.93 -13.78
N SER A 669 -19.04 -21.76 -13.57
CA SER A 669 -18.33 -21.03 -14.63
C SER A 669 -16.92 -20.63 -14.32
N GLY A 670 -16.23 -21.40 -13.48
CA GLY A 670 -14.88 -20.99 -13.13
C GLY A 670 -14.86 -19.50 -12.81
N ILE A 671 -14.95 -19.24 -11.60
CA ILE A 671 -15.17 -17.95 -10.97
C ILE A 671 -14.45 -16.81 -11.65
N ASN A 672 -15.12 -16.12 -12.50
CA ASN A 672 -14.81 -14.76 -12.79
C ASN A 672 -15.57 -13.85 -11.80
N TRP A 673 -15.18 -13.89 -10.53
CA TRP A 673 -15.51 -12.85 -9.56
C TRP A 673 -14.81 -11.52 -9.92
N ASN A 674 -14.42 -11.37 -11.18
CA ASN A 674 -13.81 -10.15 -11.64
C ASN A 674 -14.85 -9.01 -11.64
N ALA A 675 -14.35 -7.81 -11.58
CA ALA A 675 -15.15 -6.60 -11.58
C ALA A 675 -16.07 -6.51 -12.83
N VAL A 676 -15.64 -7.07 -13.98
CA VAL A 676 -16.41 -7.04 -15.22
C VAL A 676 -17.68 -7.90 -15.14
N TRP A 677 -17.58 -9.11 -14.59
CA TRP A 677 -18.74 -9.98 -14.41
C TRP A 677 -19.75 -9.35 -13.46
N TYR A 678 -19.29 -8.86 -12.32
CA TYR A 678 -20.17 -8.22 -11.34
C TYR A 678 -20.82 -6.96 -11.90
N ARG A 679 -20.09 -6.14 -12.63
CA ARG A 679 -20.63 -4.95 -13.31
C ARG A 679 -21.78 -5.31 -14.26
N ASN A 680 -21.59 -6.34 -15.07
CA ASN A 680 -22.63 -6.77 -15.98
C ASN A 680 -23.85 -7.34 -15.25
N LEU A 681 -23.65 -8.13 -14.20
CA LEU A 681 -24.75 -8.62 -13.35
C LEU A 681 -25.51 -7.46 -12.70
N ARG A 682 -24.80 -6.51 -12.12
CA ARG A 682 -25.35 -5.29 -11.53
C ARG A 682 -26.23 -4.54 -12.54
N ARG A 683 -25.72 -4.32 -13.74
CA ARG A 683 -26.47 -3.69 -14.83
C ARG A 683 -27.77 -4.43 -15.15
N SER A 684 -27.73 -5.75 -15.26
CA SER A 684 -28.92 -6.54 -15.51
C SER A 684 -29.95 -6.45 -14.38
N ILE A 685 -29.49 -6.47 -13.12
CA ILE A 685 -30.35 -6.33 -11.95
C ILE A 685 -31.01 -4.95 -11.94
N PHE A 686 -30.23 -3.89 -12.06
CA PHE A 686 -30.79 -2.53 -12.04
C PHE A 686 -31.73 -2.28 -13.21
N PHE A 687 -31.40 -2.81 -14.40
CA PHE A 687 -32.31 -2.71 -15.55
C PHE A 687 -33.64 -3.42 -15.27
N ALA A 688 -33.63 -4.59 -14.65
CA ALA A 688 -34.85 -5.29 -14.23
C ALA A 688 -35.66 -4.49 -13.18
N CYS A 689 -34.98 -3.68 -12.36
CA CYS A 689 -35.61 -2.82 -11.35
C CYS A 689 -36.18 -1.51 -11.91
N LEU A 690 -35.89 -1.13 -13.17
CA LEU A 690 -36.49 0.06 -13.77
C LEU A 690 -38.02 -0.13 -13.92
N ALA A 691 -38.78 0.93 -13.67
CA ALA A 691 -40.20 0.95 -13.98
C ALA A 691 -40.41 0.79 -15.51
N ASP A 692 -41.55 0.27 -15.90
CA ASP A 692 -41.83 -0.06 -17.34
C ASP A 692 -41.90 1.21 -18.22
N ASP A 693 -42.31 2.33 -17.65
CA ASP A 693 -42.36 3.67 -18.23
C ASP A 693 -41.05 4.46 -18.11
N HIS A 694 -40.01 3.86 -17.55
CA HIS A 694 -38.72 4.55 -17.37
C HIS A 694 -38.11 4.93 -18.74
N PRO A 695 -37.69 6.20 -18.98
CA PRO A 695 -37.19 6.71 -20.26
C PRO A 695 -36.09 5.86 -20.88
N PHE A 696 -35.17 5.35 -20.06
CA PHE A 696 -34.07 4.50 -20.53
C PHE A 696 -34.59 3.13 -21.05
N ARG A 697 -35.61 2.57 -20.42
CA ARG A 697 -36.21 1.30 -20.85
C ARG A 697 -37.00 1.47 -22.15
N ILE A 698 -37.71 2.60 -22.30
CA ILE A 698 -38.40 2.97 -23.54
C ILE A 698 -37.36 3.16 -24.65
N LEU A 699 -36.33 3.98 -24.42
CA LEU A 699 -35.28 4.25 -25.39
C LEU A 699 -34.62 2.94 -25.92
N LEU A 700 -34.30 2.01 -25.02
CA LEU A 700 -33.72 0.74 -25.41
C LEU A 700 -34.71 -0.11 -26.27
N ARG A 701 -36.00 -0.13 -25.97
CA ARG A 701 -36.99 -0.82 -26.77
C ARG A 701 -37.12 -0.23 -28.17
N ASP A 702 -37.07 1.11 -28.30
CA ASP A 702 -37.15 1.81 -29.59
C ASP A 702 -35.96 1.48 -30.49
N TYR A 703 -34.75 1.45 -29.95
CA TYR A 703 -33.55 1.12 -30.71
C TYR A 703 -33.39 -0.38 -30.97
N PHE A 704 -33.95 -1.26 -30.12
CA PHE A 704 -33.83 -2.70 -30.19
C PHE A 704 -35.22 -3.37 -30.21
N PRO A 705 -36.01 -3.22 -31.30
CA PRO A 705 -37.31 -3.89 -31.42
C PRO A 705 -37.14 -5.42 -31.34
N GLN A 706 -38.02 -6.06 -30.60
CA GLN A 706 -38.01 -7.49 -30.43
C GLN A 706 -38.16 -8.22 -31.80
N GLU A 707 -37.43 -9.32 -31.96
CA GLU A 707 -37.37 -10.15 -33.20
C GLU A 707 -36.67 -9.46 -34.39
N SER A 708 -36.19 -8.22 -34.25
CA SER A 708 -35.35 -7.60 -35.27
C SER A 708 -34.03 -8.35 -35.41
N ARG A 709 -33.47 -8.38 -36.65
CA ARG A 709 -32.17 -8.98 -36.94
C ARG A 709 -31.16 -7.87 -37.11
N MET A 710 -30.04 -7.97 -36.39
CA MET A 710 -29.00 -6.96 -36.40
C MET A 710 -27.61 -7.58 -36.48
N THR A 711 -26.72 -6.94 -37.19
CA THR A 711 -25.29 -7.25 -37.18
C THR A 711 -24.63 -6.76 -35.90
N SER A 712 -23.41 -7.21 -35.62
CA SER A 712 -22.62 -6.71 -34.48
C SER A 712 -22.28 -5.22 -34.59
N ASP A 713 -22.17 -4.71 -35.81
CA ASP A 713 -21.89 -3.29 -36.07
C ASP A 713 -23.12 -2.44 -35.80
N GLU A 714 -24.29 -2.87 -36.30
CA GLU A 714 -25.55 -2.19 -36.02
C GLU A 714 -25.91 -2.17 -34.54
N ILE A 715 -25.62 -3.27 -33.80
CA ILE A 715 -25.78 -3.29 -32.33
C ILE A 715 -24.86 -2.25 -31.67
N ARG A 716 -23.63 -2.11 -32.14
CA ARG A 716 -22.69 -1.08 -31.60
C ARG A 716 -23.18 0.33 -31.88
N GLU A 717 -23.58 0.60 -33.11
CA GLU A 717 -24.08 1.92 -33.51
C GLU A 717 -25.34 2.31 -32.75
N LYS A 718 -26.32 1.44 -32.66
CA LYS A 718 -27.56 1.70 -31.91
C LYS A 718 -27.30 1.83 -30.40
N MET A 719 -26.40 0.99 -29.84
CA MET A 719 -26.03 1.10 -28.44
C MET A 719 -25.30 2.43 -28.15
N ASN A 720 -24.44 2.87 -29.06
CA ASN A 720 -23.79 4.17 -28.96
C ASN A 720 -24.81 5.31 -29.05
N ALA A 721 -25.79 5.21 -29.95
CA ALA A 721 -26.87 6.19 -30.00
C ALA A 721 -27.65 6.28 -28.67
N VAL A 722 -27.95 5.15 -28.04
CA VAL A 722 -28.56 5.12 -26.71
C VAL A 722 -27.62 5.77 -25.68
N LEU A 723 -26.32 5.43 -25.70
CA LEU A 723 -25.33 5.97 -24.76
C LEU A 723 -25.15 7.49 -24.91
N ILE A 724 -25.16 8.00 -26.14
CA ILE A 724 -25.08 9.44 -26.42
C ILE A 724 -26.32 10.16 -25.84
N ASN A 725 -27.51 9.60 -26.04
CA ASN A 725 -28.75 10.17 -25.50
C ASN A 725 -28.74 10.29 -23.96
N ILE A 726 -28.02 9.39 -23.27
CA ILE A 726 -27.87 9.43 -21.81
C ILE A 726 -26.53 10.02 -21.37
N GLN A 727 -25.80 10.69 -22.27
CA GLN A 727 -24.50 11.32 -22.05
C GLN A 727 -23.42 10.34 -21.50
N ALA A 728 -23.51 9.07 -21.88
CA ALA A 728 -22.53 8.07 -21.51
C ALA A 728 -21.43 7.94 -22.57
N ARG A 729 -20.31 7.32 -22.15
CA ARG A 729 -19.16 7.08 -23.05
C ARG A 729 -19.51 6.07 -24.14
N GLU A 730 -19.13 6.36 -25.37
CA GLU A 730 -19.27 5.47 -26.50
C GLU A 730 -18.40 4.21 -26.38
N LEU A 731 -18.89 3.11 -26.93
CA LEU A 731 -18.22 1.83 -26.98
C LEU A 731 -17.26 1.76 -28.16
N LYS A 732 -16.03 1.38 -27.90
CA LYS A 732 -14.97 1.33 -28.93
C LYS A 732 -14.99 0.08 -29.80
N SER A 733 -15.67 -1.00 -29.37
CA SER A 733 -15.67 -2.28 -30.08
C SER A 733 -17.02 -3.00 -30.06
N ASN A 734 -17.26 -3.81 -31.09
CA ASN A 734 -18.44 -4.66 -31.18
C ASN A 734 -18.52 -5.62 -29.97
N ARG A 735 -17.37 -6.10 -29.48
CA ARG A 735 -17.32 -7.00 -28.32
C ARG A 735 -17.85 -6.35 -27.05
N GLU A 736 -17.57 -5.07 -26.87
CA GLU A 736 -18.10 -4.31 -25.72
C GLU A 736 -19.59 -4.05 -25.87
N ALA A 737 -20.03 -3.67 -27.07
CA ALA A 737 -21.43 -3.44 -27.37
C ALA A 737 -22.29 -4.67 -27.15
N ILE A 738 -21.85 -5.82 -27.67
CA ILE A 738 -22.54 -7.09 -27.49
C ILE A 738 -22.63 -7.50 -26.01
N LYS A 739 -21.56 -7.29 -25.25
CA LYS A 739 -21.56 -7.55 -23.79
C LYS A 739 -22.56 -6.69 -23.04
N LEU A 740 -22.66 -5.42 -23.43
CA LEU A 740 -23.61 -4.48 -22.82
C LEU A 740 -25.05 -4.85 -23.26
N TYR A 741 -25.27 -5.15 -24.54
CA TYR A 741 -26.54 -5.60 -25.07
C TYR A 741 -27.08 -6.82 -24.28
N HIS A 742 -26.23 -7.82 -24.02
CA HIS A 742 -26.58 -8.98 -23.20
C HIS A 742 -26.90 -8.70 -21.73
N CYS A 743 -26.65 -7.52 -21.24
CA CYS A 743 -27.13 -7.12 -19.91
C CYS A 743 -28.65 -6.84 -19.92
N PHE A 744 -29.22 -6.49 -21.05
CA PHE A 744 -30.57 -5.98 -21.17
C PHE A 744 -31.51 -6.91 -21.96
N PHE A 745 -30.99 -7.65 -22.94
CA PHE A 745 -31.76 -8.50 -23.84
C PHE A 745 -31.27 -9.95 -23.85
N GLU A 746 -32.20 -10.87 -24.12
CA GLU A 746 -31.87 -12.24 -24.47
C GLU A 746 -31.58 -12.34 -25.97
N GLU A 747 -30.72 -13.25 -26.36
CA GLU A 747 -30.41 -13.52 -27.76
C GLU A 747 -31.06 -14.84 -28.18
N LYS A 748 -31.89 -14.80 -29.22
CA LYS A 748 -32.33 -16.03 -29.91
C LYS A 748 -31.25 -16.40 -30.93
N ARG A 749 -30.44 -17.42 -30.65
CA ARG A 749 -29.41 -17.89 -31.58
C ARG A 749 -30.08 -18.51 -32.79
N SER A 750 -29.80 -18.00 -33.98
CA SER A 750 -30.02 -18.70 -35.23
C SER A 750 -28.99 -19.84 -35.36
N HIS A 751 -29.43 -21.07 -35.65
CA HIS A 751 -28.55 -22.21 -35.90
C HIS A 751 -27.74 -22.10 -37.20
N ASN A 752 -28.01 -21.10 -38.04
CA ASN A 752 -27.27 -20.85 -39.27
C ASN A 752 -26.11 -19.86 -39.00
N LYS A 753 -24.94 -20.12 -39.62
CA LYS A 753 -23.71 -19.31 -39.59
C LYS A 753 -23.89 -17.88 -40.18
N THR A 754 -24.98 -17.21 -39.88
CA THR A 754 -25.22 -15.84 -40.32
C THR A 754 -24.66 -14.86 -39.32
N ASN A 755 -24.05 -13.77 -39.82
CA ASN A 755 -23.51 -12.67 -39.01
C ASN A 755 -24.60 -11.87 -38.27
N PHE A 756 -25.86 -12.29 -38.35
CA PHE A 756 -27.00 -11.62 -37.75
C PHE A 756 -27.39 -12.23 -36.41
N ARG A 757 -27.75 -11.39 -35.47
CA ARG A 757 -28.31 -11.71 -34.16
C ARG A 757 -29.77 -11.30 -34.13
N THR A 758 -30.62 -12.14 -33.62
CA THR A 758 -32.05 -11.81 -33.43
C THR A 758 -32.21 -11.24 -32.01
N VAL A 759 -32.77 -10.03 -31.92
CA VAL A 759 -33.11 -9.40 -30.65
C VAL A 759 -34.19 -10.23 -29.95
N GLY A 760 -33.86 -10.74 -28.77
CA GLY A 760 -34.78 -11.48 -27.93
C GLY A 760 -35.64 -10.58 -27.05
N ALA A 761 -36.35 -11.19 -26.12
CA ALA A 761 -37.09 -10.47 -25.08
C ALA A 761 -36.15 -9.69 -24.16
N VAL A 762 -36.72 -8.75 -23.47
CA VAL A 762 -36.03 -8.09 -22.31
C VAL A 762 -35.62 -9.17 -21.32
N ARG A 763 -34.40 -9.12 -20.86
CA ARG A 763 -33.82 -10.16 -19.99
C ARG A 763 -34.60 -10.26 -18.69
N ASP A 764 -35.20 -11.39 -18.45
CA ASP A 764 -35.81 -11.73 -17.18
C ASP A 764 -34.75 -12.23 -16.20
N MET A 765 -34.65 -11.58 -15.04
CA MET A 765 -33.75 -11.97 -13.97
C MET A 765 -34.39 -12.93 -12.96
N GLY A 766 -35.70 -13.27 -13.17
CA GLY A 766 -36.45 -14.21 -12.35
C GLY A 766 -36.69 -13.74 -10.91
N PHE A 767 -36.83 -12.44 -10.69
CA PHE A 767 -37.21 -11.88 -9.41
C PHE A 767 -38.14 -10.67 -9.56
N GLU A 768 -38.97 -10.43 -8.55
CA GLU A 768 -39.72 -9.18 -8.41
C GLU A 768 -38.89 -8.18 -7.63
N PRO A 769 -38.69 -6.96 -8.17
CA PRO A 769 -37.95 -5.90 -7.45
C PRO A 769 -38.63 -5.51 -6.13
N LEU A 770 -37.87 -5.42 -5.05
CA LEU A 770 -38.35 -4.86 -3.77
C LEU A 770 -38.64 -3.37 -3.89
N GLN A 771 -37.88 -2.68 -4.75
CA GLN A 771 -38.04 -1.27 -5.05
C GLN A 771 -37.93 -1.05 -6.56
N ARG A 772 -38.94 -0.39 -7.16
CA ARG A 772 -38.88 0.06 -8.54
C ARG A 772 -38.17 1.39 -8.67
N ILE A 773 -37.27 1.51 -9.64
CA ILE A 773 -36.59 2.76 -9.98
C ILE A 773 -37.50 3.53 -10.93
N ILE A 774 -38.05 4.64 -10.47
CA ILE A 774 -39.00 5.49 -11.21
C ILE A 774 -38.27 6.58 -12.02
N ALA A 775 -38.98 7.15 -13.00
CA ALA A 775 -38.44 8.11 -14.00
C ALA A 775 -37.89 9.42 -13.39
N THR A 776 -38.26 9.78 -12.17
CA THR A 776 -37.71 10.94 -11.46
C THR A 776 -36.29 10.71 -10.93
N THR A 777 -35.80 9.47 -10.96
CA THR A 777 -34.42 9.15 -10.64
C THR A 777 -33.54 9.62 -11.81
N THR A 778 -32.76 10.64 -11.60
CA THR A 778 -31.96 11.32 -12.64
C THR A 778 -31.17 10.37 -13.52
N ILE A 779 -31.07 10.69 -14.82
CA ILE A 779 -30.25 10.03 -15.85
C ILE A 779 -28.82 9.72 -15.35
N ASN A 780 -28.26 10.56 -14.50
CA ASN A 780 -26.95 10.35 -13.89
C ASN A 780 -26.84 9.05 -13.07
N ARG A 781 -27.91 8.60 -12.42
CA ARG A 781 -27.91 7.30 -11.69
C ARG A 781 -27.92 6.11 -12.63
N ILE A 782 -28.51 6.25 -13.81
CA ILE A 782 -28.43 5.24 -14.87
C ILE A 782 -27.00 5.15 -15.42
N LEU A 783 -26.29 6.31 -15.52
CA LEU A 783 -24.89 6.34 -15.93
C LEU A 783 -23.98 5.63 -14.92
N GLU A 784 -24.29 5.68 -13.63
CA GLU A 784 -23.57 4.92 -12.61
C GLU A 784 -23.80 3.41 -12.71
N LEU A 785 -24.96 3.03 -13.22
CA LEU A 785 -25.32 1.64 -13.47
C LEU A 785 -24.61 1.08 -14.72
N MET A 786 -24.21 1.94 -15.63
CA MET A 786 -23.56 1.60 -16.91
C MET A 786 -22.07 1.91 -16.90
#